data_9fe7c0116dee124af30fa9164a076f4a
#
_entry.id   9fe7c0116dee124af30fa9164a076f4a
#
_cell.length_a   1.000
_cell.length_b   1.000
_cell.length_c   1.000
_cell.angle_alpha   90.00
_cell.angle_beta   90.00
_cell.angle_gamma   90.00
#
_symmetry.space_group_name_H-M   'P 1'
#
loop_
_entity.id
_entity.type
_entity.pdbx_description
1 polymer ?
#
loop_
_entity_poly.entity_id
_entity_poly.type
_entity_poly.pdbx_seq_one_letter_code
_entity_poly.pdbx_strand_id
1 'polypeptide(L)'
;MSNEHYLNNPLIHKQRQLGQSDSPWLRQFDCSQMRPLIICRGPIRKEAMDVFAEMGITHFGILLSEKDSIVYPRALAPELRVLTDPRRVHRVPDYTGATKEERLQRIEDIIQIAKQGNYNAIFAGYGFMAEDETMVAAMENAGLNFIGPCSKTVHDAGLKDEAKRTALKVGVSVTPGIDNGTTLTLLKKYPAEADLKALGDKEGLAVDWPSLEGQELEAIADAVLAAGYAKGVDLYSVEELSETLTEAVEKINSQYPQNRVRLKAIGGGGGKGQRILGLGQAAKTPELVREILAEVKATGVGDNKNVLVELNIETTRHQEIQVIGNGDWCMTLGGRDCSLQMHEQKLLEVSVSRESLLAAEEEARKAGRVVEADVLAQDMKTLDAMETEAATFGAAVGLDSVSTFECIVDRDRHFFMEMNTRIQVEHRVSELCYALEFVNPENPEESFTVDSLVEAMVLLAAHGPRLPKPRRVARFNDSVEARLNATNDALQPSAGGQIHFWSDAVEGEVRDDQGISVHNPDTDVFMNYTLAGAYDSNIALLLTVGESRSQTYERMSEVIRSTVMRGPELHTNLRFHYGLVNWFLGNGINARPTTRFIVPYLTSVGELAFESGRLDIDVAWQTLCHKRTEALDAAEAKSLGAVLNRKQSLLLRPIKLLMSSPHLLAAWLSINKQAFAYDGEHLSWAENPVELLADTYHFLRMDWSESAAAASVIWDHDYGILSQAEDFYADVTQRFGVNAWAEQIALLSGTAPKGIEASDWADIQAAHRGFQAGMEILELLPAMARFTGFYELKVNEDLTIDIPERLLDEEYQAKMTKCLAPPPVAKTDEVVAASGGMFYGRESPDSPLYVQAGDHFEAGDPLYIVEVMKMFNKVYAPFSGTVDEVMVEGDGVIISKGQLLFKVTPDEKIEVESAEVIATRRRDHTNDLMQMFL
;
A
#
# COMPACT_ATOMS: atom_id res chain seq x y z
N MET A 1 21.31 9.20 -22.97
CA MET A 1 20.54 8.12 -22.27
C MET A 1 19.56 8.71 -21.26
N SER A 2 19.41 10.02 -21.26
CA SER A 2 18.48 10.74 -20.40
C SER A 2 17.04 10.41 -20.76
N ASN A 3 16.23 10.01 -19.79
CA ASN A 3 14.79 9.77 -19.89
C ASN A 3 14.33 8.50 -20.63
N GLU A 4 15.16 7.46 -20.79
CA GLU A 4 14.76 6.22 -21.44
C GLU A 4 13.56 5.55 -20.74
N HIS A 5 13.46 5.67 -19.42
CA HIS A 5 12.33 5.15 -18.65
C HIS A 5 10.98 5.77 -19.05
N TYR A 6 10.93 7.06 -19.40
CA TYR A 6 9.72 7.66 -19.94
C TYR A 6 9.46 7.24 -21.39
N LEU A 7 10.50 7.00 -22.18
CA LEU A 7 10.33 6.51 -23.56
C LEU A 7 9.76 5.10 -23.62
N ASN A 8 10.03 4.26 -22.62
CA ASN A 8 9.55 2.88 -22.54
C ASN A 8 8.23 2.74 -21.80
N ASN A 9 7.72 3.80 -21.18
CA ASN A 9 6.43 3.78 -20.51
C ASN A 9 5.30 3.65 -21.56
N PRO A 10 4.46 2.57 -21.52
CA PRO A 10 3.41 2.35 -22.50
C PRO A 10 2.24 3.33 -22.41
N LEU A 11 2.26 4.26 -21.44
CA LEU A 11 1.17 5.20 -21.17
C LEU A 11 1.47 6.64 -21.61
N ILE A 12 2.71 6.96 -21.99
CA ILE A 12 3.14 8.32 -22.41
C ILE A 12 3.65 8.34 -23.85
N HIS A 13 3.92 9.52 -24.37
CA HIS A 13 4.35 9.79 -25.76
C HIS A 13 3.34 9.28 -26.81
N LYS A 14 2.04 9.42 -26.49
CA LYS A 14 0.95 9.01 -27.35
C LYS A 14 0.48 10.11 -28.29
N GLN A 15 -0.09 9.72 -29.41
CA GLN A 15 -0.76 10.62 -30.36
C GLN A 15 -2.24 10.76 -29.95
N ARG A 16 -2.53 11.75 -29.08
CA ARG A 16 -3.87 11.99 -28.53
C ARG A 16 -4.59 13.20 -29.19
N GLN A 17 -4.01 13.78 -30.23
CA GLN A 17 -4.55 15.00 -30.87
C GLN A 17 -5.60 14.67 -31.91
N LEU A 18 -6.85 14.47 -31.48
CA LEU A 18 -7.97 14.16 -32.37
C LEU A 18 -8.26 15.30 -33.37
N GLY A 19 -7.94 16.56 -33.02
CA GLY A 19 -8.08 17.73 -33.89
C GLY A 19 -7.23 17.68 -35.17
N GLN A 20 -6.15 16.88 -35.19
CA GLN A 20 -5.28 16.68 -36.38
C GLN A 20 -5.73 15.56 -37.30
N SER A 21 -6.79 14.83 -36.96
CA SER A 21 -7.30 13.73 -37.78
C SER A 21 -7.90 14.23 -39.09
N ASP A 22 -7.80 13.44 -40.17
CA ASP A 22 -8.48 13.68 -41.42
C ASP A 22 -10.00 13.44 -41.31
N SER A 23 -10.46 12.61 -40.36
CA SER A 23 -11.88 12.37 -40.14
C SER A 23 -12.57 13.55 -39.48
N PRO A 24 -13.67 14.10 -40.08
CA PRO A 24 -14.47 15.14 -39.47
C PRO A 24 -15.11 14.68 -38.15
N TRP A 25 -15.43 13.39 -38.02
CA TRP A 25 -16.01 12.82 -36.83
C TRP A 25 -15.02 12.81 -35.66
N LEU A 26 -13.74 12.45 -35.92
CA LEU A 26 -12.70 12.53 -34.86
C LEU A 26 -12.40 13.97 -34.48
N ARG A 27 -12.27 14.88 -35.45
CA ARG A 27 -11.93 16.29 -35.21
C ARG A 27 -12.93 17.03 -34.30
N GLN A 28 -14.20 16.61 -34.26
CA GLN A 28 -15.18 17.23 -33.36
C GLN A 28 -14.86 17.02 -31.86
N PHE A 29 -13.98 16.07 -31.52
CA PHE A 29 -13.54 15.77 -30.15
C PHE A 29 -12.20 16.43 -29.80
N ASP A 30 -11.78 17.44 -30.55
CA ASP A 30 -10.59 18.24 -30.24
C ASP A 30 -10.71 18.94 -28.88
N CYS A 31 -9.73 18.74 -28.01
CA CYS A 31 -9.63 19.34 -26.69
C CYS A 31 -8.57 20.46 -26.60
N SER A 32 -7.92 20.83 -27.70
CA SER A 32 -6.82 21.83 -27.73
C SER A 32 -7.20 23.20 -27.19
N GLN A 33 -8.49 23.52 -27.14
CA GLN A 33 -9.01 24.81 -26.62
C GLN A 33 -9.23 24.81 -25.09
N MET A 34 -9.10 23.66 -24.43
CA MET A 34 -9.15 23.63 -22.99
C MET A 34 -7.91 24.30 -22.39
N ARG A 35 -8.08 24.92 -21.26
CA ARG A 35 -7.02 25.61 -20.50
C ARG A 35 -7.16 25.25 -19.02
N PRO A 36 -6.73 24.06 -18.61
CA PRO A 36 -6.92 23.59 -17.24
C PRO A 36 -5.92 24.19 -16.25
N LEU A 37 -6.39 24.43 -15.02
CA LEU A 37 -5.57 24.64 -13.84
C LEU A 37 -5.56 23.34 -13.03
N ILE A 38 -4.37 22.79 -12.78
CA ILE A 38 -4.18 21.55 -12.04
C ILE A 38 -4.00 21.88 -10.56
N ILE A 39 -4.83 21.31 -9.69
CA ILE A 39 -4.82 21.57 -8.24
C ILE A 39 -4.46 20.36 -7.40
N CYS A 40 -4.15 19.23 -8.01
CA CYS A 40 -3.60 18.04 -7.33
C CYS A 40 -2.08 18.07 -7.23
N ARG A 41 -1.50 17.07 -6.55
CA ARG A 41 -0.06 16.82 -6.44
C ARG A 41 0.25 15.37 -6.78
N GLY A 42 1.52 15.02 -6.69
CA GLY A 42 1.98 13.63 -6.85
C GLY A 42 2.02 13.16 -8.31
N PRO A 43 2.07 11.84 -8.52
CA PRO A 43 2.16 11.25 -9.85
C PRO A 43 1.07 11.73 -10.82
N ILE A 44 -0.17 11.84 -10.35
CA ILE A 44 -1.32 12.29 -11.18
C ILE A 44 -1.14 13.73 -11.68
N ARG A 45 -0.45 14.62 -10.95
CA ARG A 45 -0.14 15.96 -11.48
C ARG A 45 0.75 15.88 -12.72
N LYS A 46 1.82 15.09 -12.65
CA LYS A 46 2.76 14.91 -13.75
C LYS A 46 2.08 14.22 -14.93
N GLU A 47 1.29 13.19 -14.67
CA GLU A 47 0.46 12.52 -15.66
C GLU A 47 -0.47 13.49 -16.39
N ALA A 48 -1.22 14.31 -15.65
CA ALA A 48 -2.13 15.29 -16.24
C ALA A 48 -1.36 16.26 -17.16
N MET A 49 -0.17 16.72 -16.74
CA MET A 49 0.67 17.60 -17.57
C MET A 49 1.08 16.91 -18.88
N ASP A 50 1.48 15.63 -18.82
CA ASP A 50 1.89 14.87 -20.00
C ASP A 50 0.70 14.63 -20.93
N VAL A 51 -0.43 14.13 -20.41
CA VAL A 51 -1.65 13.86 -21.20
C VAL A 51 -2.20 15.14 -21.84
N PHE A 52 -2.22 16.26 -21.12
CA PHE A 52 -2.66 17.54 -21.68
C PHE A 52 -1.78 17.96 -22.85
N ALA A 53 -0.45 17.86 -22.71
CA ALA A 53 0.47 18.17 -23.79
C ALA A 53 0.27 17.24 -25.00
N GLU A 54 0.07 15.94 -24.78
CA GLU A 54 -0.22 14.94 -25.82
C GLU A 54 -1.56 15.19 -26.53
N MET A 55 -2.57 15.71 -25.83
CA MET A 55 -3.86 16.12 -26.39
C MET A 55 -3.81 17.47 -27.13
N GLY A 56 -2.66 18.15 -27.17
CA GLY A 56 -2.50 19.46 -27.81
C GLY A 56 -2.97 20.62 -26.94
N ILE A 57 -3.23 20.42 -25.67
CA ILE A 57 -3.55 21.47 -24.70
C ILE A 57 -2.24 22.18 -24.31
N THR A 58 -1.99 23.34 -24.88
CA THR A 58 -0.72 24.07 -24.71
C THR A 58 -0.75 25.07 -23.55
N HIS A 59 -1.94 25.45 -23.07
CA HIS A 59 -2.11 26.42 -21.99
C HIS A 59 -2.74 25.74 -20.76
N PHE A 60 -1.89 25.29 -19.84
CA PHE A 60 -2.29 24.80 -18.53
C PHE A 60 -1.38 25.37 -17.46
N GLY A 61 -1.83 25.38 -16.21
CA GLY A 61 -1.07 25.84 -15.05
C GLY A 61 -1.20 24.87 -13.88
N ILE A 62 -0.36 25.05 -12.88
CA ILE A 62 -0.39 24.28 -11.65
C ILE A 62 -0.56 25.17 -10.42
N LEU A 63 -1.29 24.66 -9.44
CA LEU A 63 -1.30 25.20 -8.09
C LEU A 63 -0.18 24.54 -7.30
N LEU A 64 0.65 25.29 -6.59
CA LEU A 64 1.76 24.79 -5.80
C LEU A 64 1.67 25.32 -4.37
N SER A 65 1.50 24.41 -3.41
CA SER A 65 1.47 24.74 -1.99
C SER A 65 2.85 25.23 -1.53
N GLU A 66 2.87 26.23 -0.65
CA GLU A 66 4.10 26.67 0.01
C GLU A 66 4.74 25.55 0.83
N LYS A 67 3.93 24.66 1.40
CA LYS A 67 4.41 23.46 2.14
C LYS A 67 5.17 22.49 1.24
N ASP A 68 4.82 22.38 -0.04
CA ASP A 68 5.57 21.62 -1.05
C ASP A 68 6.83 22.35 -1.53
N SER A 69 6.81 23.67 -1.57
CA SER A 69 7.89 24.48 -2.16
C SER A 69 8.99 24.89 -1.17
N ILE A 70 8.66 25.06 0.12
CA ILE A 70 9.61 25.52 1.16
C ILE A 70 10.62 24.43 1.52
N VAL A 71 10.28 23.16 1.36
CA VAL A 71 11.21 22.04 1.61
C VAL A 71 12.43 22.09 0.67
N TYR A 72 12.39 22.90 -0.40
CA TYR A 72 13.40 22.96 -1.46
C TYR A 72 13.91 24.38 -1.76
N PRO A 73 14.52 25.08 -0.81
CA PRO A 73 15.04 26.42 -1.10
C PRO A 73 16.16 26.42 -2.17
N ARG A 74 16.69 25.24 -2.54
CA ARG A 74 17.78 25.06 -3.49
C ARG A 74 17.51 24.06 -4.63
N ALA A 75 16.34 23.40 -4.64
CA ALA A 75 15.96 22.44 -5.67
C ALA A 75 14.59 22.79 -6.23
N LEU A 76 14.42 22.70 -7.55
CA LEU A 76 13.13 22.87 -8.19
C LEU A 76 12.24 21.65 -7.87
N ALA A 77 10.97 21.90 -7.53
CA ALA A 77 9.99 20.82 -7.51
C ALA A 77 10.00 20.08 -8.86
N PRO A 78 9.79 18.77 -8.89
CA PRO A 78 9.91 17.99 -10.13
C PRO A 78 9.07 18.54 -11.28
N GLU A 79 7.86 19.00 -11.01
CA GLU A 79 6.97 19.57 -12.01
C GLU A 79 7.52 20.85 -12.64
N LEU A 80 8.30 21.65 -11.90
CA LEU A 80 8.93 22.87 -12.40
C LEU A 80 10.09 22.59 -13.37
N ARG A 81 10.57 21.36 -13.41
CA ARG A 81 11.58 20.95 -14.40
C ARG A 81 10.98 20.82 -15.80
N VAL A 82 9.67 20.58 -15.88
CA VAL A 82 8.92 20.41 -17.14
C VAL A 82 8.14 21.70 -17.49
N LEU A 83 7.49 22.33 -16.49
CA LEU A 83 6.75 23.57 -16.68
C LEU A 83 7.67 24.77 -16.50
N THR A 84 8.28 25.22 -17.59
CA THR A 84 9.33 26.24 -17.57
C THR A 84 8.82 27.69 -17.46
N ASP A 85 7.53 27.96 -17.75
CA ASP A 85 6.95 29.29 -17.62
C ASP A 85 6.48 29.54 -16.17
N PRO A 86 7.19 30.38 -15.39
CA PRO A 86 6.85 30.65 -14.00
C PRO A 86 5.49 31.32 -13.80
N ARG A 87 4.93 31.93 -14.85
CA ARG A 87 3.59 32.55 -14.78
C ARG A 87 2.46 31.52 -14.72
N ARG A 88 2.76 30.24 -14.99
CA ARG A 88 1.83 29.12 -14.92
C ARG A 88 1.91 28.36 -13.59
N VAL A 89 2.78 28.80 -12.69
CA VAL A 89 2.93 28.22 -11.34
C VAL A 89 2.35 29.20 -10.33
N HIS A 90 1.21 28.83 -9.76
CA HIS A 90 0.48 29.65 -8.80
C HIS A 90 0.69 29.13 -7.38
N ARG A 91 1.31 29.95 -6.52
CA ARG A 91 1.61 29.57 -5.14
C ARG A 91 0.43 29.85 -4.22
N VAL A 92 0.15 28.89 -3.33
CA VAL A 92 -0.87 28.97 -2.29
C VAL A 92 -0.31 28.51 -0.95
N PRO A 93 -0.82 28.98 0.19
CA PRO A 93 -0.35 28.50 1.51
C PRO A 93 -0.49 26.99 1.68
N ASP A 94 -1.62 26.44 1.26
CA ASP A 94 -1.95 25.02 1.23
C ASP A 94 -3.05 24.75 0.20
N TYR A 95 -3.46 23.46 0.01
CA TYR A 95 -4.47 23.11 -1.01
C TYR A 95 -5.91 23.17 -0.50
N THR A 96 -6.19 23.19 0.82
CA THR A 96 -7.55 22.98 1.36
C THR A 96 -7.99 23.99 2.42
N GLY A 97 -7.05 24.62 3.14
CA GLY A 97 -7.32 25.31 4.41
C GLY A 97 -7.55 24.34 5.59
N ALA A 98 -7.34 24.81 6.81
CA ALA A 98 -7.51 24.05 8.04
C ALA A 98 -8.93 24.17 8.63
N THR A 99 -9.59 25.31 8.42
CA THR A 99 -10.97 25.60 8.86
C THR A 99 -11.93 25.66 7.70
N LYS A 100 -13.25 25.67 8.00
CA LYS A 100 -14.30 25.83 6.98
C LYS A 100 -14.18 27.17 6.26
N GLU A 101 -13.88 28.24 7.00
CA GLU A 101 -13.68 29.59 6.47
C GLU A 101 -12.47 29.65 5.55
N GLU A 102 -11.35 29.07 5.96
CA GLU A 102 -10.14 28.98 5.13
C GLU A 102 -10.36 28.14 3.87
N ARG A 103 -11.18 27.08 3.96
CA ARG A 103 -11.56 26.27 2.80
C ARG A 103 -12.35 27.09 1.78
N LEU A 104 -13.37 27.82 2.22
CA LEU A 104 -14.14 28.71 1.35
C LEU A 104 -13.26 29.79 0.72
N GLN A 105 -12.35 30.38 1.49
CA GLN A 105 -11.38 31.34 0.97
C GLN A 105 -10.48 30.72 -0.09
N ARG A 106 -10.01 29.47 0.13
CA ARG A 106 -9.18 28.75 -0.86
C ARG A 106 -9.93 28.47 -2.15
N ILE A 107 -11.21 28.13 -2.09
CA ILE A 107 -12.07 27.97 -3.27
C ILE A 107 -12.14 29.27 -4.06
N GLU A 108 -12.36 30.41 -3.38
CA GLU A 108 -12.40 31.74 -4.03
C GLU A 108 -11.03 32.10 -4.64
N ASP A 109 -9.92 31.83 -3.93
CA ASP A 109 -8.56 32.05 -4.44
C ASP A 109 -8.32 31.26 -5.74
N ILE A 110 -8.74 30.00 -5.80
CA ILE A 110 -8.61 29.15 -7.00
C ILE A 110 -9.41 29.75 -8.16
N ILE A 111 -10.65 30.20 -7.93
CA ILE A 111 -11.49 30.85 -8.95
C ILE A 111 -10.80 32.10 -9.47
N GLN A 112 -10.25 32.95 -8.59
CA GLN A 112 -9.55 34.17 -8.99
C GLN A 112 -8.28 33.86 -9.79
N ILE A 113 -7.48 32.88 -9.36
CA ILE A 113 -6.30 32.41 -10.10
C ILE A 113 -6.71 31.91 -11.49
N ALA A 114 -7.78 31.11 -11.58
CA ALA A 114 -8.26 30.60 -12.86
C ALA A 114 -8.65 31.72 -13.81
N LYS A 115 -9.40 32.75 -13.34
CA LYS A 115 -9.82 33.90 -14.13
C LYS A 115 -8.64 34.77 -14.57
N GLN A 116 -7.70 35.05 -13.65
CA GLN A 116 -6.52 35.87 -13.95
C GLN A 116 -5.55 35.18 -14.91
N GLY A 117 -5.38 33.86 -14.75
CA GLY A 117 -4.52 33.04 -15.61
C GLY A 117 -5.17 32.61 -16.93
N ASN A 118 -6.41 33.06 -17.19
CA ASN A 118 -7.20 32.68 -18.38
C ASN A 118 -7.40 31.16 -18.52
N TYR A 119 -7.55 30.46 -17.40
CA TYR A 119 -7.95 29.06 -17.37
C TYR A 119 -9.46 28.94 -17.48
N ASN A 120 -9.95 27.95 -18.20
CA ASN A 120 -11.37 27.67 -18.38
C ASN A 120 -11.82 26.34 -17.81
N ALA A 121 -10.89 25.56 -17.25
CA ALA A 121 -11.16 24.29 -16.65
C ALA A 121 -10.32 24.07 -15.39
N ILE A 122 -10.79 23.19 -14.50
CA ILE A 122 -10.10 22.79 -13.26
C ILE A 122 -9.93 21.28 -13.26
N PHE A 123 -8.70 20.82 -13.03
CA PHE A 123 -8.39 19.41 -12.81
C PHE A 123 -7.96 19.20 -11.36
N ALA A 124 -8.81 18.54 -10.57
CA ALA A 124 -8.56 18.32 -9.14
C ALA A 124 -7.75 17.04 -8.85
N GLY A 125 -7.77 16.06 -9.75
CA GLY A 125 -7.09 14.78 -9.57
C GLY A 125 -7.63 13.99 -8.37
N TYR A 126 -6.80 13.76 -7.37
CA TYR A 126 -7.15 13.02 -6.16
C TYR A 126 -6.79 13.80 -4.88
N GLY A 127 -7.46 13.44 -3.78
CA GLY A 127 -7.24 14.02 -2.46
C GLY A 127 -7.73 15.47 -2.35
N PHE A 128 -7.34 16.15 -1.28
CA PHE A 128 -7.73 17.55 -1.00
C PHE A 128 -9.23 17.77 -1.13
N MET A 129 -9.65 18.59 -2.10
CA MET A 129 -11.06 18.95 -2.37
C MET A 129 -11.62 18.29 -3.64
N ALA A 130 -10.99 17.23 -4.16
CA ALA A 130 -11.42 16.60 -5.41
C ALA A 130 -12.85 16.02 -5.35
N GLU A 131 -13.35 15.70 -4.14
CA GLU A 131 -14.70 15.20 -3.84
C GLU A 131 -15.54 16.18 -3.01
N ASP A 132 -15.15 17.46 -2.99
CA ASP A 132 -15.86 18.50 -2.24
C ASP A 132 -16.96 19.11 -3.13
N GLU A 133 -18.22 18.74 -2.85
CA GLU A 133 -19.39 19.29 -3.57
C GLU A 133 -19.39 20.81 -3.59
N THR A 134 -19.03 21.46 -2.47
CA THR A 134 -19.01 22.94 -2.38
C THR A 134 -18.02 23.54 -3.37
N MET A 135 -16.84 22.92 -3.50
CA MET A 135 -15.84 23.35 -4.47
C MET A 135 -16.33 23.15 -5.90
N VAL A 136 -16.84 21.94 -6.23
CA VAL A 136 -17.28 21.64 -7.60
C VAL A 136 -18.40 22.56 -8.01
N ALA A 137 -19.42 22.76 -7.15
CA ALA A 137 -20.52 23.70 -7.40
C ALA A 137 -20.04 25.16 -7.57
N ALA A 138 -19.05 25.58 -6.78
CA ALA A 138 -18.47 26.92 -6.92
C ALA A 138 -17.73 27.11 -8.26
N MET A 139 -17.02 26.10 -8.74
CA MET A 139 -16.36 26.13 -10.07
C MET A 139 -17.39 26.20 -11.19
N GLU A 140 -18.43 25.35 -11.16
CA GLU A 140 -19.55 25.37 -12.12
C GLU A 140 -20.24 26.71 -12.15
N ASN A 141 -20.56 27.28 -10.97
CA ASN A 141 -21.20 28.61 -10.86
C ASN A 141 -20.29 29.76 -11.37
N ALA A 142 -18.96 29.57 -11.28
CA ALA A 142 -18.01 30.54 -11.84
C ALA A 142 -17.81 30.41 -13.36
N GLY A 143 -18.46 29.45 -14.01
CA GLY A 143 -18.36 29.13 -15.43
C GLY A 143 -17.05 28.45 -15.81
N LEU A 144 -16.42 27.74 -14.83
CA LEU A 144 -15.25 26.92 -15.05
C LEU A 144 -15.68 25.48 -15.28
N ASN A 145 -15.11 24.81 -16.28
CA ASN A 145 -15.38 23.39 -16.53
C ASN A 145 -14.60 22.53 -15.53
N PHE A 146 -15.30 21.75 -14.72
CA PHE A 146 -14.65 20.82 -13.78
C PHE A 146 -14.34 19.50 -14.50
N ILE A 147 -13.06 19.12 -14.58
CA ILE A 147 -12.60 17.85 -15.16
C ILE A 147 -12.71 16.78 -14.07
N GLY A 148 -13.91 16.24 -13.93
CA GLY A 148 -14.34 15.30 -12.91
C GLY A 148 -15.86 15.19 -12.91
N PRO A 149 -16.47 14.42 -11.99
CA PRO A 149 -17.93 14.37 -11.84
C PRO A 149 -18.53 15.73 -11.45
N CYS A 150 -19.72 16.04 -11.95
CA CYS A 150 -20.42 17.28 -11.61
C CYS A 150 -20.84 17.32 -10.12
N SER A 151 -21.16 18.51 -9.61
CA SER A 151 -21.53 18.71 -8.21
C SER A 151 -22.71 17.83 -7.78
N LYS A 152 -23.70 17.61 -8.67
CA LYS A 152 -24.82 16.71 -8.40
C LYS A 152 -24.36 15.26 -8.20
N THR A 153 -23.50 14.74 -9.06
CA THR A 153 -22.96 13.38 -8.95
C THR A 153 -22.10 13.23 -7.67
N VAL A 154 -21.30 14.27 -7.35
CA VAL A 154 -20.50 14.29 -6.10
C VAL A 154 -21.42 14.25 -4.88
N HIS A 155 -22.54 14.98 -4.88
CA HIS A 155 -23.54 14.93 -3.83
C HIS A 155 -24.19 13.54 -3.70
N ASP A 156 -24.79 13.05 -4.80
CA ASP A 156 -25.64 11.86 -4.81
C ASP A 156 -24.84 10.55 -4.53
N ALA A 157 -23.56 10.51 -4.91
CA ALA A 157 -22.68 9.35 -4.77
C ALA A 157 -21.65 9.49 -3.65
N GLY A 158 -21.26 10.71 -3.26
CA GLY A 158 -20.19 10.96 -2.29
C GLY A 158 -20.67 10.98 -0.84
N LEU A 159 -21.93 11.33 -0.57
CA LEU A 159 -22.49 11.27 0.77
C LEU A 159 -22.88 9.82 1.12
N LYS A 160 -22.28 9.27 2.18
CA LYS A 160 -22.40 7.84 2.53
C LYS A 160 -23.84 7.36 2.73
N ASP A 161 -24.69 8.19 3.31
CA ASP A 161 -26.09 7.88 3.54
C ASP A 161 -26.94 7.96 2.26
N GLU A 162 -26.73 9.00 1.43
CA GLU A 162 -27.39 9.12 0.12
C GLU A 162 -26.97 7.99 -0.82
N ALA A 163 -25.66 7.71 -0.89
CA ALA A 163 -25.11 6.62 -1.67
C ALA A 163 -25.70 5.27 -1.27
N LYS A 164 -25.79 4.97 0.03
CA LYS A 164 -26.37 3.73 0.53
C LYS A 164 -27.88 3.63 0.22
N ARG A 165 -28.62 4.72 0.36
CA ARG A 165 -30.05 4.77 -0.01
C ARG A 165 -30.25 4.53 -1.49
N THR A 166 -29.45 5.17 -2.34
CA THR A 166 -29.48 4.95 -3.78
C THR A 166 -29.13 3.51 -4.14
N ALA A 167 -28.07 2.95 -3.52
CA ALA A 167 -27.66 1.57 -3.70
C ALA A 167 -28.81 0.59 -3.40
N LEU A 168 -29.49 0.75 -2.26
CA LEU A 168 -30.64 -0.06 -1.88
C LEU A 168 -31.80 0.04 -2.88
N LYS A 169 -32.11 1.26 -3.37
CA LYS A 169 -33.20 1.50 -4.36
C LYS A 169 -32.96 0.75 -5.68
N VAL A 170 -31.70 0.64 -6.10
CA VAL A 170 -31.35 -0.02 -7.38
C VAL A 170 -30.89 -1.47 -7.22
N GLY A 171 -31.01 -2.02 -6.01
CA GLY A 171 -30.72 -3.43 -5.74
C GLY A 171 -29.24 -3.77 -5.60
N VAL A 172 -28.39 -2.79 -5.31
CA VAL A 172 -26.97 -2.99 -5.00
C VAL A 172 -26.82 -3.60 -3.61
N SER A 173 -25.96 -4.57 -3.49
CA SER A 173 -25.65 -5.26 -2.24
C SER A 173 -24.96 -4.32 -1.25
N VAL A 174 -25.56 -4.08 -0.09
CA VAL A 174 -24.99 -3.24 0.97
C VAL A 174 -24.82 -4.02 2.26
N THR A 175 -23.90 -3.58 3.12
CA THR A 175 -23.70 -4.19 4.44
C THR A 175 -25.00 -4.14 5.25
N PRO A 176 -25.48 -5.26 5.79
CA PRO A 176 -26.68 -5.28 6.64
C PRO A 176 -26.56 -4.32 7.81
N GLY A 177 -27.60 -3.50 8.02
CA GLY A 177 -27.58 -2.51 9.10
C GLY A 177 -28.62 -1.43 8.95
N ILE A 178 -28.45 -0.34 9.68
CA ILE A 178 -29.20 0.91 9.55
C ILE A 178 -28.25 2.08 9.33
N ASP A 179 -28.69 3.03 8.51
CA ASP A 179 -27.94 4.27 8.17
C ASP A 179 -28.68 5.53 8.64
N ASN A 180 -29.92 5.40 9.03
CA ASN A 180 -30.84 6.47 9.37
C ASN A 180 -31.19 6.50 10.88
N GLY A 181 -30.20 6.24 11.76
CA GLY A 181 -30.44 6.15 13.21
C GLY A 181 -31.14 7.37 13.80
N THR A 182 -30.81 8.58 13.35
CA THR A 182 -31.47 9.83 13.81
C THR A 182 -32.91 9.95 13.32
N THR A 183 -33.19 9.55 12.09
CA THR A 183 -34.54 9.51 11.51
C THR A 183 -35.44 8.55 12.27
N LEU A 184 -34.94 7.33 12.52
CA LEU A 184 -35.67 6.33 13.32
C LEU A 184 -35.91 6.82 14.76
N THR A 185 -34.94 7.55 15.33
CA THR A 185 -35.09 8.15 16.66
C THR A 185 -36.18 9.22 16.66
N LEU A 186 -36.22 10.08 15.63
CA LEU A 186 -37.27 11.09 15.51
C LEU A 186 -38.65 10.45 15.32
N LEU A 187 -38.75 9.43 14.48
CA LEU A 187 -39.99 8.70 14.21
C LEU A 187 -40.50 7.89 15.41
N LYS A 188 -39.65 7.41 16.29
CA LYS A 188 -40.10 6.83 17.59
C LYS A 188 -40.83 7.85 18.45
N LYS A 189 -40.35 9.08 18.42
CA LYS A 189 -40.90 10.19 19.20
C LYS A 189 -42.10 10.84 18.52
N TYR A 190 -42.14 10.89 17.19
CA TYR A 190 -43.15 11.53 16.36
C TYR A 190 -43.57 10.58 15.23
N PRO A 191 -44.46 9.59 15.52
CA PRO A 191 -44.71 8.46 14.62
C PRO A 191 -45.65 8.75 13.45
N ALA A 192 -46.21 9.98 13.35
CA ALA A 192 -47.14 10.34 12.28
C ALA A 192 -46.69 11.67 11.60
N GLU A 193 -47.06 11.84 10.32
CA GLU A 193 -46.78 13.08 9.57
C GLU A 193 -47.30 14.32 10.27
N ALA A 194 -48.51 14.21 10.87
CA ALA A 194 -49.12 15.29 11.66
C ALA A 194 -48.24 15.72 12.85
N ASP A 195 -47.57 14.76 13.51
CA ASP A 195 -46.69 15.03 14.65
C ASP A 195 -45.43 15.75 14.18
N LEU A 196 -44.87 15.36 13.04
CA LEU A 196 -43.71 16.00 12.42
C LEU A 196 -44.01 17.43 11.97
N LYS A 197 -45.24 17.67 11.41
CA LYS A 197 -45.71 19.03 11.08
C LYS A 197 -45.87 19.88 12.33
N ALA A 198 -46.50 19.36 13.37
CA ALA A 198 -46.64 20.07 14.63
C ALA A 198 -45.26 20.41 15.27
N LEU A 199 -44.30 19.50 15.17
CA LEU A 199 -42.90 19.76 15.61
C LEU A 199 -42.29 20.87 14.80
N GLY A 200 -42.37 20.83 13.45
CA GLY A 200 -41.85 21.86 12.57
C GLY A 200 -42.42 23.25 12.89
N ASP A 201 -43.74 23.33 13.11
CA ASP A 201 -44.40 24.59 13.49
C ASP A 201 -43.94 25.07 14.87
N LYS A 202 -43.87 24.18 15.86
CA LYS A 202 -43.44 24.48 17.23
C LYS A 202 -42.01 25.02 17.27
N GLU A 203 -41.10 24.40 16.58
CA GLU A 203 -39.71 24.78 16.54
C GLU A 203 -39.42 25.85 15.45
N GLY A 204 -40.40 26.24 14.63
CA GLY A 204 -40.31 27.21 13.57
C GLY A 204 -39.31 26.85 12.49
N LEU A 205 -39.32 25.60 12.05
CA LEU A 205 -38.40 25.06 11.05
C LEU A 205 -38.81 25.47 9.63
N ALA A 206 -37.85 25.76 8.77
CA ALA A 206 -38.08 26.06 7.36
C ALA A 206 -38.18 24.77 6.52
N VAL A 207 -39.30 24.05 6.65
CA VAL A 207 -39.59 22.83 5.88
C VAL A 207 -40.51 23.16 4.72
N ASP A 208 -40.16 22.70 3.52
CA ASP A 208 -41.04 22.84 2.31
C ASP A 208 -42.06 21.69 2.27
N TRP A 209 -43.11 21.86 3.06
CA TRP A 209 -44.20 20.88 3.17
C TRP A 209 -44.90 20.50 1.85
N PRO A 210 -45.13 21.44 0.91
CA PRO A 210 -45.70 21.11 -0.40
C PRO A 210 -44.87 20.08 -1.18
N SER A 211 -43.55 20.15 -1.12
CA SER A 211 -42.64 19.23 -1.83
C SER A 211 -42.64 17.81 -1.20
N LEU A 212 -43.06 17.70 0.04
CA LEU A 212 -43.10 16.46 0.80
C LEU A 212 -44.47 15.74 0.77
N GLU A 213 -45.46 16.31 0.11
CA GLU A 213 -46.78 15.71 0.03
C GLU A 213 -46.78 14.37 -0.73
N GLY A 214 -47.18 13.30 -0.07
CA GLY A 214 -47.16 11.94 -0.61
C GLY A 214 -45.81 11.22 -0.56
N GLN A 215 -44.81 11.81 0.07
CA GLN A 215 -43.51 11.15 0.33
C GLN A 215 -43.63 10.16 1.49
N GLU A 216 -42.69 9.23 1.58
CA GLU A 216 -42.56 8.29 2.70
C GLU A 216 -42.28 9.04 4.01
N LEU A 217 -42.73 8.50 5.13
CA LEU A 217 -42.62 9.14 6.44
C LEU A 217 -41.15 9.38 6.86
N GLU A 218 -40.27 8.49 6.47
CA GLU A 218 -38.82 8.65 6.68
C GLU A 218 -38.27 9.87 5.93
N ALA A 219 -38.66 10.08 4.69
CA ALA A 219 -38.24 11.26 3.90
C ALA A 219 -38.74 12.58 4.51
N ILE A 220 -39.93 12.58 5.06
CA ILE A 220 -40.50 13.71 5.78
C ILE A 220 -39.70 14.00 7.06
N ALA A 221 -39.34 12.95 7.82
CA ALA A 221 -38.56 13.08 9.04
C ALA A 221 -37.13 13.59 8.74
N ASP A 222 -36.52 13.12 7.64
CA ASP A 222 -35.21 13.60 7.18
C ASP A 222 -35.25 15.10 6.85
N ALA A 223 -36.27 15.57 6.14
CA ALA A 223 -36.42 16.98 5.82
C ALA A 223 -36.60 17.84 7.09
N VAL A 224 -37.33 17.35 8.07
CA VAL A 224 -37.51 18.01 9.38
C VAL A 224 -36.18 18.05 10.15
N LEU A 225 -35.39 16.96 10.15
CA LEU A 225 -34.06 16.92 10.75
C LEU A 225 -33.10 17.91 10.06
N ALA A 226 -33.06 17.92 8.73
CA ALA A 226 -32.22 18.83 7.96
C ALA A 226 -32.55 20.31 8.27
N ALA A 227 -33.84 20.65 8.37
CA ALA A 227 -34.28 21.99 8.78
C ALA A 227 -33.89 22.31 10.24
N GLY A 228 -33.91 21.31 11.13
CA GLY A 228 -33.44 21.41 12.51
C GLY A 228 -31.94 21.72 12.58
N TYR A 229 -31.12 20.98 11.83
CA TYR A 229 -29.66 21.21 11.73
C TYR A 229 -29.34 22.59 11.15
N ALA A 230 -30.02 22.99 10.07
CA ALA A 230 -29.83 24.31 9.46
C ALA A 230 -30.20 25.45 10.43
N LYS A 231 -31.14 25.22 11.34
CA LYS A 231 -31.54 26.20 12.37
C LYS A 231 -30.69 26.14 13.63
N GLY A 232 -29.84 25.11 13.80
CA GLY A 232 -29.03 24.89 15.00
C GLY A 232 -29.88 24.43 16.20
N VAL A 233 -30.85 23.53 16.00
CA VAL A 233 -31.75 23.01 17.02
C VAL A 233 -31.65 21.50 17.08
N ASP A 234 -31.49 20.95 18.31
CA ASP A 234 -31.56 19.49 18.52
C ASP A 234 -33.03 19.05 18.66
N LEU A 235 -33.47 18.13 17.80
CA LEU A 235 -34.83 17.57 17.81
C LEU A 235 -34.92 16.27 18.61
N TYR A 236 -33.79 15.67 18.95
CA TYR A 236 -33.61 14.46 19.76
C TYR A 236 -32.39 14.63 20.68
N SER A 237 -32.31 13.80 21.73
CA SER A 237 -31.13 13.76 22.59
C SER A 237 -30.20 12.63 22.18
N VAL A 238 -28.92 12.66 22.61
CA VAL A 238 -27.94 11.59 22.40
C VAL A 238 -28.38 10.30 23.09
N GLU A 239 -29.10 10.42 24.21
CA GLU A 239 -29.68 9.28 24.93
C GLU A 239 -30.74 8.57 24.09
N GLU A 240 -31.69 9.32 23.53
CA GLU A 240 -32.77 8.79 22.65
C GLU A 240 -32.16 8.13 21.39
N LEU A 241 -31.11 8.75 20.80
CA LEU A 241 -30.38 8.17 19.70
C LEU A 241 -29.69 6.85 20.11
N SER A 242 -29.00 6.83 21.25
CA SER A 242 -28.29 5.66 21.75
C SER A 242 -29.24 4.48 22.03
N GLU A 243 -30.46 4.72 22.50
CA GLU A 243 -31.48 3.70 22.68
C GLU A 243 -31.90 3.08 21.33
N THR A 244 -32.12 3.90 20.30
CA THR A 244 -32.47 3.43 18.96
C THR A 244 -31.34 2.61 18.34
N LEU A 245 -30.10 3.06 18.49
CA LEU A 245 -28.94 2.34 17.98
C LEU A 245 -28.70 1.03 18.73
N THR A 246 -28.97 0.98 20.04
CA THR A 246 -28.87 -0.26 20.84
C THR A 246 -29.84 -1.33 20.33
N GLU A 247 -31.09 -0.95 20.05
CA GLU A 247 -32.08 -1.90 19.48
C GLU A 247 -31.65 -2.40 18.08
N ALA A 248 -31.06 -1.51 17.26
CA ALA A 248 -30.52 -1.91 15.97
C ALA A 248 -29.36 -2.91 16.11
N VAL A 249 -28.44 -2.69 17.07
CA VAL A 249 -27.36 -3.62 17.40
C VAL A 249 -27.93 -4.98 17.85
N GLU A 250 -28.92 -5.00 18.73
CA GLU A 250 -29.56 -6.23 19.20
C GLU A 250 -30.24 -6.99 18.05
N LYS A 251 -30.88 -6.27 17.13
CA LYS A 251 -31.49 -6.86 15.93
C LYS A 251 -30.44 -7.52 15.03
N ILE A 252 -29.30 -6.86 14.75
CA ILE A 252 -28.22 -7.43 13.96
C ILE A 252 -27.64 -8.65 14.69
N ASN A 253 -27.34 -8.55 15.99
CA ASN A 253 -26.82 -9.67 16.78
C ASN A 253 -27.77 -10.89 16.76
N SER A 254 -29.09 -10.68 16.75
CA SER A 254 -30.05 -11.78 16.65
C SER A 254 -30.06 -12.47 15.29
N GLN A 255 -29.83 -11.72 14.22
CA GLN A 255 -29.77 -12.23 12.84
C GLN A 255 -28.39 -12.84 12.50
N TYR A 256 -27.32 -12.31 13.08
CA TYR A 256 -25.92 -12.69 12.82
C TYR A 256 -25.17 -12.93 14.14
N PRO A 257 -25.50 -13.98 14.90
CA PRO A 257 -24.99 -14.19 16.27
C PRO A 257 -23.49 -14.45 16.36
N GLN A 258 -22.83 -14.76 15.23
CA GLN A 258 -21.39 -15.03 15.16
C GLN A 258 -20.57 -13.80 14.73
N ASN A 259 -21.22 -12.70 14.38
CA ASN A 259 -20.56 -11.51 13.88
C ASN A 259 -20.63 -10.37 14.89
N ARG A 260 -19.57 -9.58 14.94
CA ARG A 260 -19.55 -8.32 15.68
C ARG A 260 -20.35 -7.25 14.93
N VAL A 261 -20.63 -6.14 15.60
CA VAL A 261 -21.35 -5.00 15.02
C VAL A 261 -20.43 -3.79 15.00
N ARG A 262 -20.48 -3.04 13.91
CA ARG A 262 -19.72 -1.79 13.72
C ARG A 262 -20.61 -0.58 13.86
N LEU A 263 -20.19 0.40 14.64
CA LEU A 263 -20.77 1.73 14.71
C LEU A 263 -19.88 2.71 13.93
N LYS A 264 -20.49 3.62 13.15
CA LYS A 264 -19.74 4.53 12.26
C LYS A 264 -20.45 5.87 12.15
N ALA A 265 -19.78 6.98 12.49
CA ALA A 265 -20.33 8.32 12.28
C ALA A 265 -20.37 8.69 10.79
N ILE A 266 -21.37 9.43 10.38
CA ILE A 266 -21.48 9.96 8.99
C ILE A 266 -20.30 10.86 8.64
N GLY A 267 -19.87 11.73 9.56
CA GLY A 267 -18.74 12.65 9.34
C GLY A 267 -17.36 12.05 9.52
N GLY A 268 -17.24 10.73 9.81
CA GLY A 268 -15.99 10.04 10.00
C GLY A 268 -15.35 9.63 8.67
N GLY A 269 -14.05 9.92 8.51
CA GLY A 269 -13.23 9.50 7.38
C GLY A 269 -11.86 9.02 7.88
N GLY A 270 -11.16 8.18 7.08
CA GLY A 270 -9.84 7.72 7.47
C GLY A 270 -9.81 6.94 8.79
N GLY A 271 -10.78 6.02 9.02
CA GLY A 271 -10.87 5.21 10.25
C GLY A 271 -11.37 5.91 11.50
N LYS A 272 -11.54 7.23 11.47
CA LYS A 272 -12.06 8.02 12.62
C LYS A 272 -13.57 7.91 12.75
N GLY A 273 -14.07 7.96 14.00
CA GLY A 273 -15.50 7.87 14.28
C GLY A 273 -16.07 6.48 14.09
N GLN A 274 -15.29 5.42 14.25
CA GLN A 274 -15.70 4.02 14.16
C GLN A 274 -15.39 3.25 15.43
N ARG A 275 -16.31 2.37 15.84
CA ARG A 275 -16.09 1.42 16.95
C ARG A 275 -16.71 0.07 16.59
N ILE A 276 -16.08 -1.00 17.07
CA ILE A 276 -16.58 -2.37 16.91
C ILE A 276 -17.06 -2.88 18.26
N LEU A 277 -18.31 -3.26 18.31
CA LEU A 277 -18.93 -3.92 19.48
C LEU A 277 -18.60 -5.41 19.44
N GLY A 278 -18.04 -5.93 20.51
CA GLY A 278 -17.84 -7.37 20.69
C GLY A 278 -19.14 -8.14 20.79
N LEU A 279 -19.07 -9.45 20.62
CA LEU A 279 -20.23 -10.32 20.78
C LEU A 279 -20.88 -10.14 22.14
N GLY A 280 -22.20 -9.95 22.18
CA GLY A 280 -22.96 -9.76 23.43
C GLY A 280 -22.73 -8.43 24.15
N GLN A 281 -22.09 -7.45 23.55
CA GLN A 281 -21.78 -6.17 24.16
C GLN A 281 -22.72 -5.02 23.78
N ALA A 282 -23.95 -5.30 23.31
CA ALA A 282 -24.93 -4.29 22.90
C ALA A 282 -25.16 -3.20 23.98
N ALA A 283 -25.07 -3.53 25.26
CA ALA A 283 -25.19 -2.57 26.37
C ALA A 283 -24.11 -1.47 26.39
N LYS A 284 -22.98 -1.62 25.68
CA LYS A 284 -21.94 -0.59 25.56
C LYS A 284 -22.25 0.44 24.47
N THR A 285 -23.28 0.25 23.66
CA THR A 285 -23.62 1.17 22.55
C THR A 285 -23.68 2.63 22.99
N PRO A 286 -24.35 3.01 24.11
CA PRO A 286 -24.43 4.42 24.50
C PRO A 286 -23.05 5.07 24.84
N GLU A 287 -22.12 4.31 25.40
CA GLU A 287 -20.78 4.77 25.71
C GLU A 287 -20.01 5.04 24.40
N LEU A 288 -19.99 4.05 23.50
CA LEU A 288 -19.29 4.14 22.23
C LEU A 288 -19.85 5.22 21.30
N VAL A 289 -21.18 5.43 21.31
CA VAL A 289 -21.80 6.53 20.53
C VAL A 289 -21.26 7.89 21.00
N ARG A 290 -21.15 8.12 22.32
CA ARG A 290 -20.59 9.39 22.85
C ARG A 290 -19.12 9.56 22.45
N GLU A 291 -18.31 8.51 22.53
CA GLU A 291 -16.92 8.55 22.08
C GLU A 291 -16.80 8.90 20.60
N ILE A 292 -17.58 8.22 19.75
CA ILE A 292 -17.62 8.44 18.31
C ILE A 292 -17.97 9.89 17.99
N LEU A 293 -19.05 10.42 18.60
CA LEU A 293 -19.50 11.80 18.38
C LEU A 293 -18.46 12.83 18.84
N ALA A 294 -17.77 12.56 19.96
CA ALA A 294 -16.69 13.42 20.44
C ALA A 294 -15.50 13.42 19.47
N GLU A 295 -15.11 12.25 18.95
CA GLU A 295 -13.99 12.11 18.02
C GLU A 295 -14.22 12.87 16.70
N VAL A 296 -15.46 12.82 16.16
CA VAL A 296 -15.83 13.54 14.93
C VAL A 296 -16.29 14.98 15.20
N LYS A 297 -16.21 15.44 16.46
CA LYS A 297 -16.63 16.79 16.89
C LYS A 297 -18.10 17.12 16.58
N ALA A 298 -18.98 16.14 16.56
CA ALA A 298 -20.41 16.31 16.36
C ALA A 298 -21.16 16.40 17.71
N THR A 299 -20.71 17.29 18.59
CA THR A 299 -21.23 17.44 19.97
C THR A 299 -21.99 18.75 20.20
N GLY A 300 -21.97 19.65 19.22
CA GLY A 300 -22.67 20.94 19.28
C GLY A 300 -24.17 20.80 19.14
N VAL A 301 -24.89 21.84 19.53
CA VAL A 301 -26.35 21.97 19.31
C VAL A 301 -26.61 22.16 17.82
N GLY A 302 -27.49 21.32 17.25
CA GLY A 302 -27.80 21.35 15.83
C GLY A 302 -26.80 20.60 14.93
N ASP A 303 -25.79 19.93 15.48
CA ASP A 303 -24.92 19.06 14.69
C ASP A 303 -25.66 17.80 14.24
N ASN A 304 -25.31 17.29 13.06
CA ASN A 304 -25.78 15.98 12.62
C ASN A 304 -25.04 14.87 13.39
N LYS A 305 -25.73 14.23 14.34
CA LYS A 305 -25.20 13.19 15.22
C LYS A 305 -25.50 11.78 14.72
N ASN A 306 -25.80 11.60 13.42
CA ASN A 306 -26.14 10.29 12.90
C ASN A 306 -24.95 9.31 12.96
N VAL A 307 -25.26 8.09 13.44
CA VAL A 307 -24.32 6.97 13.54
C VAL A 307 -24.95 5.76 12.86
N LEU A 308 -24.25 5.20 11.89
CA LEU A 308 -24.63 3.97 11.23
C LEU A 308 -24.35 2.78 12.15
N VAL A 309 -25.20 1.76 12.08
CA VAL A 309 -25.00 0.46 12.73
C VAL A 309 -24.93 -0.59 11.65
N GLU A 310 -23.81 -1.26 11.52
CA GLU A 310 -23.55 -2.20 10.44
C GLU A 310 -23.00 -3.53 10.96
N LEU A 311 -23.30 -4.61 10.25
CA LEU A 311 -22.65 -5.90 10.45
C LEU A 311 -21.14 -5.74 10.26
N ASN A 312 -20.33 -6.18 11.22
CA ASN A 312 -18.88 -6.22 11.02
C ASN A 312 -18.51 -7.47 10.21
N ILE A 313 -17.89 -7.26 9.06
CA ILE A 313 -17.36 -8.35 8.23
C ILE A 313 -15.95 -8.66 8.72
N GLU A 314 -15.69 -9.89 9.15
CA GLU A 314 -14.44 -10.26 9.81
C GLU A 314 -13.33 -10.60 8.81
N THR A 315 -13.67 -11.25 7.71
CA THR A 315 -12.74 -11.67 6.65
C THR A 315 -12.88 -10.77 5.44
N THR A 316 -12.36 -9.54 5.55
CA THR A 316 -12.56 -8.52 4.52
C THR A 316 -11.42 -8.49 3.51
N ARG A 317 -11.77 -8.66 2.22
CA ARG A 317 -10.95 -8.17 1.11
C ARG A 317 -11.51 -6.83 0.66
N HIS A 318 -10.62 -5.92 0.31
CA HIS A 318 -11.00 -4.64 -0.26
C HIS A 318 -10.85 -4.73 -1.78
N GLN A 319 -11.98 -4.80 -2.48
CA GLN A 319 -11.99 -4.77 -3.94
C GLN A 319 -12.79 -3.57 -4.43
N GLU A 320 -12.43 -3.08 -5.59
CA GLU A 320 -13.06 -1.90 -6.17
C GLU A 320 -13.22 -2.06 -7.67
N ILE A 321 -14.25 -1.43 -8.24
CA ILE A 321 -14.52 -1.44 -9.67
C ILE A 321 -14.29 -0.05 -10.25
N GLN A 322 -13.50 0.04 -11.32
CA GLN A 322 -13.32 1.28 -12.07
C GLN A 322 -14.58 1.53 -12.90
N VAL A 323 -15.19 2.69 -12.70
CA VAL A 323 -16.43 3.07 -13.37
C VAL A 323 -16.22 4.35 -14.18
N ILE A 324 -16.87 4.45 -15.33
CA ILE A 324 -16.86 5.64 -16.18
C ILE A 324 -18.25 5.85 -16.80
N GLY A 325 -18.68 7.10 -16.89
CA GLY A 325 -19.96 7.47 -17.52
C GLY A 325 -19.93 8.87 -18.10
N ASN A 326 -20.98 9.22 -18.86
CA ASN A 326 -21.18 10.56 -19.41
C ASN A 326 -22.54 11.18 -19.03
N GLY A 327 -23.23 10.61 -18.03
CA GLY A 327 -24.58 10.94 -17.64
C GLY A 327 -25.66 10.12 -18.36
N ASP A 328 -25.46 9.74 -19.62
CA ASP A 328 -26.40 8.93 -20.42
C ASP A 328 -26.06 7.43 -20.41
N TRP A 329 -24.79 7.09 -20.37
CA TRP A 329 -24.29 5.72 -20.28
C TRP A 329 -23.27 5.58 -19.15
N CYS A 330 -23.21 4.38 -18.59
CA CYS A 330 -22.22 3.99 -17.59
C CYS A 330 -21.66 2.61 -17.91
N MET A 331 -20.37 2.40 -17.63
CA MET A 331 -19.68 1.11 -17.82
C MET A 331 -18.49 0.95 -16.89
N THR A 332 -17.93 -0.26 -16.85
CA THR A 332 -16.84 -0.64 -15.96
C THR A 332 -15.57 -1.01 -16.73
N LEU A 333 -14.42 -0.86 -16.10
CA LEU A 333 -13.09 -1.18 -16.61
C LEU A 333 -12.36 -2.19 -15.70
N GLY A 334 -13.09 -3.25 -15.28
CA GLY A 334 -12.55 -4.27 -14.38
C GLY A 334 -12.40 -3.77 -12.95
N GLY A 335 -11.83 -4.63 -12.12
CA GLY A 335 -11.60 -4.37 -10.71
C GLY A 335 -10.13 -4.29 -10.34
N ARG A 336 -9.91 -3.87 -9.08
CA ARG A 336 -8.64 -3.93 -8.39
C ARG A 336 -8.83 -4.58 -7.03
N ASP A 337 -7.87 -5.36 -6.56
CA ASP A 337 -7.79 -5.82 -5.18
C ASP A 337 -6.78 -4.96 -4.43
N CYS A 338 -7.25 -4.25 -3.43
CA CYS A 338 -6.50 -3.31 -2.61
C CYS A 338 -6.39 -3.81 -1.15
N SER A 339 -6.49 -5.12 -0.93
CA SER A 339 -6.47 -5.71 0.41
C SER A 339 -5.13 -5.59 1.10
N LEU A 340 -4.04 -5.48 0.34
CA LEU A 340 -2.69 -5.33 0.88
C LEU A 340 -2.44 -3.86 1.28
N GLN A 341 -2.88 -3.53 2.49
CA GLN A 341 -2.84 -2.17 3.02
C GLN A 341 -2.44 -2.16 4.51
N MET A 342 -1.91 -1.04 4.96
CA MET A 342 -1.57 -0.79 6.36
C MET A 342 -1.79 0.68 6.70
N HIS A 343 -2.35 0.98 7.88
CA HIS A 343 -2.69 2.33 8.29
C HIS A 343 -3.51 3.10 7.24
N GLU A 344 -4.48 2.42 6.63
CA GLU A 344 -5.35 2.96 5.57
C GLU A 344 -4.62 3.39 4.29
N GLN A 345 -3.35 3.02 4.16
CA GLN A 345 -2.58 3.21 2.95
C GLN A 345 -2.46 1.89 2.19
N LYS A 346 -2.92 1.89 0.96
CA LYS A 346 -2.72 0.78 0.02
C LYS A 346 -1.22 0.65 -0.27
N LEU A 347 -0.72 -0.57 -0.36
CA LEU A 347 0.70 -0.86 -0.55
C LEU A 347 0.97 -1.57 -1.87
N LEU A 348 0.16 -2.59 -2.16
CA LEU A 348 0.22 -3.36 -3.40
C LEU A 348 -1.20 -3.53 -3.91
N GLU A 349 -1.48 -3.02 -5.09
CA GLU A 349 -2.76 -3.11 -5.76
C GLU A 349 -2.66 -4.02 -6.98
N VAL A 350 -3.62 -4.91 -7.12
CA VAL A 350 -3.60 -5.94 -8.15
C VAL A 350 -4.86 -5.88 -8.98
N SER A 351 -4.73 -5.99 -10.29
CA SER A 351 -5.90 -6.05 -11.17
C SER A 351 -6.78 -7.27 -10.85
N VAL A 352 -8.08 -7.09 -10.94
CA VAL A 352 -9.07 -8.16 -10.95
C VAL A 352 -9.79 -8.09 -12.29
N SER A 353 -9.23 -8.80 -13.27
CA SER A 353 -9.77 -8.88 -14.63
C SER A 353 -10.36 -10.25 -14.88
N ARG A 354 -11.37 -10.29 -15.76
CA ARG A 354 -11.97 -11.57 -16.16
C ARG A 354 -10.95 -12.48 -16.87
N GLU A 355 -10.10 -11.88 -17.67
CA GLU A 355 -9.05 -12.55 -18.44
C GLU A 355 -8.03 -13.22 -17.53
N SER A 356 -7.55 -12.50 -16.50
CA SER A 356 -6.60 -13.03 -15.52
C SER A 356 -7.20 -14.17 -14.70
N LEU A 357 -8.43 -14.01 -14.22
CA LEU A 357 -9.12 -15.04 -13.42
C LEU A 357 -9.39 -16.30 -14.25
N LEU A 358 -9.78 -16.14 -15.51
CA LEU A 358 -10.01 -17.29 -16.43
C LEU A 358 -8.71 -18.04 -16.69
N ALA A 359 -7.62 -17.33 -16.97
CA ALA A 359 -6.32 -17.94 -17.21
C ALA A 359 -5.82 -18.71 -15.97
N ALA A 360 -5.99 -18.14 -14.77
CA ALA A 360 -5.62 -18.78 -13.52
C ALA A 360 -6.49 -20.02 -13.22
N GLU A 361 -7.79 -19.94 -13.46
CA GLU A 361 -8.73 -21.06 -13.30
C GLU A 361 -8.36 -22.23 -14.23
N GLU A 362 -8.11 -21.95 -15.51
CA GLU A 362 -7.70 -22.97 -16.49
C GLU A 362 -6.36 -23.63 -16.11
N GLU A 363 -5.40 -22.84 -15.66
CA GLU A 363 -4.10 -23.35 -15.18
C GLU A 363 -4.27 -24.26 -13.97
N ALA A 364 -5.06 -23.84 -12.97
CA ALA A 364 -5.35 -24.63 -11.78
C ALA A 364 -6.02 -25.96 -12.12
N ARG A 365 -6.99 -25.96 -13.05
CA ARG A 365 -7.65 -27.20 -13.54
C ARG A 365 -6.68 -28.14 -14.28
N LYS A 366 -5.82 -27.60 -15.14
CA LYS A 366 -4.79 -28.38 -15.85
C LYS A 366 -3.79 -29.03 -14.87
N ALA A 367 -3.48 -28.32 -13.77
CA ALA A 367 -2.60 -28.80 -12.72
C ALA A 367 -3.30 -29.73 -11.70
N GLY A 368 -4.62 -29.97 -11.82
CA GLY A 368 -5.40 -30.79 -10.89
C GLY A 368 -5.73 -30.12 -9.56
N ARG A 369 -5.51 -28.81 -9.42
CA ARG A 369 -5.84 -28.00 -8.23
C ARG A 369 -7.34 -27.60 -8.30
N VAL A 370 -8.22 -28.57 -8.04
CA VAL A 370 -9.67 -28.40 -8.25
C VAL A 370 -10.27 -27.37 -7.31
N VAL A 371 -9.89 -27.37 -6.03
CA VAL A 371 -10.42 -26.42 -5.02
C VAL A 371 -10.06 -24.99 -5.40
N GLU A 372 -8.80 -24.73 -5.77
CA GLU A 372 -8.33 -23.44 -6.27
C GLU A 372 -9.12 -22.99 -7.51
N ALA A 373 -9.29 -23.87 -8.47
CA ALA A 373 -10.04 -23.56 -9.70
C ALA A 373 -11.52 -23.21 -9.42
N ASP A 374 -12.17 -23.90 -8.49
CA ASP A 374 -13.55 -23.60 -8.11
C ASP A 374 -13.67 -22.25 -7.39
N VAL A 375 -12.67 -21.90 -6.59
CA VAL A 375 -12.57 -20.58 -5.94
C VAL A 375 -12.39 -19.47 -6.96
N LEU A 376 -11.49 -19.64 -7.95
CA LEU A 376 -11.26 -18.67 -9.03
C LEU A 376 -12.51 -18.50 -9.90
N ALA A 377 -13.21 -19.58 -10.21
CA ALA A 377 -14.49 -19.53 -10.93
C ALA A 377 -15.57 -18.79 -10.14
N GLN A 378 -15.55 -18.86 -8.79
CA GLN A 378 -16.44 -18.07 -7.95
C GLN A 378 -16.04 -16.60 -7.91
N ASP A 379 -14.74 -16.27 -7.92
CA ASP A 379 -14.25 -14.88 -8.02
C ASP A 379 -14.71 -14.21 -9.32
N MET A 380 -14.72 -14.93 -10.45
CA MET A 380 -15.28 -14.39 -11.71
C MET A 380 -16.75 -14.02 -11.57
N LYS A 381 -17.57 -14.85 -10.90
CA LYS A 381 -19.00 -14.52 -10.67
C LYS A 381 -19.16 -13.32 -9.77
N THR A 382 -18.33 -13.21 -8.74
CA THR A 382 -18.33 -12.07 -7.81
C THR A 382 -17.93 -10.79 -8.55
N LEU A 383 -16.90 -10.84 -9.41
CA LEU A 383 -16.50 -9.72 -10.26
C LEU A 383 -17.64 -9.30 -11.21
N ASP A 384 -18.27 -10.25 -11.92
CA ASP A 384 -19.36 -9.98 -12.84
C ASP A 384 -20.55 -9.30 -12.10
N ALA A 385 -20.86 -9.73 -10.88
CA ALA A 385 -21.90 -9.12 -10.05
C ALA A 385 -21.51 -7.70 -9.60
N MET A 386 -20.28 -7.50 -9.10
CA MET A 386 -19.79 -6.17 -8.71
C MET A 386 -19.77 -5.21 -9.90
N GLU A 387 -19.30 -5.62 -11.09
CA GLU A 387 -19.32 -4.79 -12.29
C GLU A 387 -20.74 -4.40 -12.70
N THR A 388 -21.71 -5.33 -12.61
CA THR A 388 -23.10 -5.07 -12.90
C THR A 388 -23.72 -4.07 -11.93
N GLU A 389 -23.48 -4.25 -10.64
CA GLU A 389 -23.96 -3.35 -9.59
C GLU A 389 -23.31 -1.96 -9.69
N ALA A 390 -22.00 -1.89 -9.95
CA ALA A 390 -21.28 -0.65 -10.13
C ALA A 390 -21.78 0.17 -11.33
N ALA A 391 -22.03 -0.47 -12.47
CA ALA A 391 -22.62 0.18 -13.64
C ALA A 391 -24.06 0.65 -13.37
N THR A 392 -24.87 -0.15 -12.66
CA THR A 392 -26.24 0.19 -12.28
C THR A 392 -26.28 1.38 -11.33
N PHE A 393 -25.41 1.39 -10.31
CA PHE A 393 -25.31 2.48 -9.36
C PHE A 393 -24.83 3.77 -10.05
N GLY A 394 -23.75 3.68 -10.86
CA GLY A 394 -23.24 4.82 -11.61
C GLY A 394 -24.30 5.45 -12.55
N ALA A 395 -25.09 4.61 -13.23
CA ALA A 395 -26.22 5.09 -14.04
C ALA A 395 -27.30 5.77 -13.20
N ALA A 396 -27.61 5.24 -12.00
CA ALA A 396 -28.63 5.79 -11.12
C ALA A 396 -28.26 7.19 -10.56
N VAL A 397 -26.99 7.43 -10.28
CA VAL A 397 -26.51 8.76 -9.85
C VAL A 397 -26.17 9.69 -11.01
N GLY A 398 -26.33 9.23 -12.26
CA GLY A 398 -26.02 10.03 -13.47
C GLY A 398 -24.53 10.31 -13.61
N LEU A 399 -23.69 9.33 -13.31
CA LEU A 399 -22.22 9.49 -13.38
C LEU A 399 -21.77 10.04 -14.73
N ASP A 400 -21.05 11.15 -14.72
CA ASP A 400 -20.63 11.92 -15.90
C ASP A 400 -19.11 12.08 -16.06
N SER A 401 -18.35 11.30 -15.30
CA SER A 401 -16.88 11.23 -15.40
C SER A 401 -16.38 9.87 -14.92
N VAL A 402 -15.14 9.84 -14.43
CA VAL A 402 -14.49 8.67 -13.84
C VAL A 402 -14.76 8.62 -12.34
N SER A 403 -15.09 7.44 -11.83
CA SER A 403 -15.28 7.16 -10.40
C SER A 403 -14.84 5.73 -10.07
N THR A 404 -14.74 5.43 -8.78
CA THR A 404 -14.44 4.09 -8.29
C THR A 404 -15.49 3.62 -7.32
N PHE A 405 -16.04 2.43 -7.57
CA PHE A 405 -17.04 1.78 -6.74
C PHE A 405 -16.34 0.79 -5.82
N GLU A 406 -16.23 1.11 -4.52
CA GLU A 406 -15.50 0.32 -3.52
C GLU A 406 -16.40 -0.70 -2.84
N CYS A 407 -15.88 -1.92 -2.67
CA CYS A 407 -16.57 -3.05 -2.05
C CYS A 407 -15.74 -3.74 -0.98
N ILE A 408 -16.42 -4.24 0.04
CA ILE A 408 -15.93 -5.31 0.91
C ILE A 408 -16.34 -6.63 0.29
N VAL A 409 -15.38 -7.54 0.08
CA VAL A 409 -15.64 -8.90 -0.38
C VAL A 409 -15.36 -9.89 0.75
N ASP A 410 -16.38 -10.69 1.10
CA ASP A 410 -16.30 -11.75 2.09
C ASP A 410 -16.65 -13.08 1.40
N ARG A 411 -15.61 -13.85 1.07
CA ARG A 411 -15.71 -15.09 0.31
C ARG A 411 -16.37 -14.88 -1.06
N ASP A 412 -17.63 -15.28 -1.19
CA ASP A 412 -18.48 -15.22 -2.39
C ASP A 412 -19.49 -14.07 -2.35
N ARG A 413 -19.50 -13.27 -1.28
CA ARG A 413 -20.38 -12.12 -1.10
C ARG A 413 -19.59 -10.83 -1.20
N HIS A 414 -20.22 -9.80 -1.74
CA HIS A 414 -19.69 -8.45 -1.75
C HIS A 414 -20.70 -7.45 -1.20
N PHE A 415 -20.20 -6.34 -0.71
CA PHE A 415 -21.00 -5.27 -0.13
C PHE A 415 -20.42 -3.93 -0.54
N PHE A 416 -21.23 -3.09 -1.12
CA PHE A 416 -20.89 -1.71 -1.43
C PHE A 416 -20.50 -0.95 -0.17
N MET A 417 -19.39 -0.22 -0.24
CA MET A 417 -18.89 0.66 0.83
C MET A 417 -19.17 2.13 0.52
N GLU A 418 -18.62 2.58 -0.58
CA GLU A 418 -18.69 3.98 -1.02
C GLU A 418 -18.33 4.09 -2.50
N MET A 419 -18.64 5.23 -3.11
CA MET A 419 -18.17 5.59 -4.43
C MET A 419 -17.28 6.82 -4.33
N ASN A 420 -16.01 6.66 -4.71
CA ASN A 420 -15.09 7.79 -4.83
C ASN A 420 -15.34 8.52 -6.15
N THR A 421 -15.86 9.73 -6.06
CA THR A 421 -16.24 10.56 -7.23
C THR A 421 -15.05 11.33 -7.79
N ARG A 422 -13.94 10.63 -7.98
CA ARG A 422 -12.66 11.14 -8.49
C ARG A 422 -11.81 10.02 -9.08
N ILE A 423 -10.74 10.40 -9.75
CA ILE A 423 -9.67 9.45 -10.08
C ILE A 423 -8.92 9.03 -8.81
N GLN A 424 -8.50 7.78 -8.76
CA GLN A 424 -7.67 7.24 -7.65
C GLN A 424 -6.21 7.11 -8.06
N VAL A 425 -5.30 6.99 -7.08
CA VAL A 425 -3.86 6.86 -7.32
C VAL A 425 -3.56 5.63 -8.17
N GLU A 426 -4.23 4.51 -7.87
CA GLU A 426 -4.08 3.19 -8.49
C GLU A 426 -4.85 2.98 -9.81
N HIS A 427 -5.37 4.05 -10.41
CA HIS A 427 -6.16 3.96 -11.64
C HIS A 427 -5.40 3.33 -12.82
N ARG A 428 -4.06 3.45 -12.83
CA ARG A 428 -3.20 2.87 -13.85
C ARG A 428 -3.28 1.35 -13.92
N VAL A 429 -3.56 0.69 -12.79
CA VAL A 429 -3.82 -0.76 -12.76
C VAL A 429 -4.95 -1.13 -13.72
N SER A 430 -6.03 -0.35 -13.76
CA SER A 430 -7.16 -0.60 -14.67
C SER A 430 -6.86 -0.19 -16.11
N GLU A 431 -6.24 0.96 -16.35
CA GLU A 431 -5.96 1.43 -17.73
C GLU A 431 -4.86 0.62 -18.43
N LEU A 432 -4.03 -0.10 -17.69
CA LEU A 432 -3.11 -1.08 -18.25
C LEU A 432 -3.84 -2.36 -18.71
N CYS A 433 -4.92 -2.75 -18.03
CA CYS A 433 -5.71 -3.91 -18.43
C CYS A 433 -6.73 -3.61 -19.54
N TYR A 434 -7.28 -2.38 -19.56
CA TYR A 434 -8.36 -2.03 -20.47
C TYR A 434 -8.19 -0.64 -21.07
N ALA A 435 -8.66 -0.49 -22.31
CA ALA A 435 -8.83 0.78 -22.99
C ALA A 435 -10.30 0.96 -23.42
N LEU A 436 -10.65 2.17 -23.78
CA LEU A 436 -11.97 2.56 -24.31
C LEU A 436 -11.87 2.77 -25.83
N GLU A 437 -12.66 2.08 -26.61
CA GLU A 437 -12.78 2.31 -28.05
C GLU A 437 -14.10 3.01 -28.35
N PHE A 438 -14.01 4.25 -28.78
CA PHE A 438 -15.14 5.03 -29.27
C PHE A 438 -15.30 4.81 -30.77
N VAL A 439 -16.47 4.35 -31.18
CA VAL A 439 -16.78 4.01 -32.57
C VAL A 439 -17.83 4.96 -33.11
N ASN A 440 -17.65 5.47 -34.30
CA ASN A 440 -18.64 6.32 -34.97
C ASN A 440 -19.94 5.53 -35.22
N PRO A 441 -21.07 5.92 -34.60
CA PRO A 441 -22.33 5.19 -34.82
C PRO A 441 -22.81 5.15 -36.28
N GLU A 442 -22.41 6.14 -37.09
CA GLU A 442 -22.79 6.25 -38.51
C GLU A 442 -21.81 5.56 -39.46
N ASN A 443 -20.54 5.42 -39.01
CA ASN A 443 -19.48 4.78 -39.81
C ASN A 443 -18.55 3.93 -38.89
N PRO A 444 -18.81 2.63 -38.70
CA PRO A 444 -18.02 1.76 -37.80
C PRO A 444 -16.52 1.61 -38.16
N GLU A 445 -16.11 2.03 -39.33
CA GLU A 445 -14.70 2.07 -39.76
C GLU A 445 -13.93 3.23 -39.11
N GLU A 446 -14.64 4.22 -38.56
CA GLU A 446 -14.05 5.35 -37.83
C GLU A 446 -14.15 5.10 -36.32
N SER A 447 -12.99 4.93 -35.70
CA SER A 447 -12.90 4.79 -34.25
C SER A 447 -11.63 5.46 -33.70
N PHE A 448 -11.60 5.72 -32.41
CA PHE A 448 -10.39 6.10 -31.69
C PHE A 448 -10.36 5.42 -30.32
N THR A 449 -9.15 5.13 -29.84
CA THR A 449 -8.92 4.46 -28.57
C THR A 449 -8.38 5.42 -27.55
N VAL A 450 -8.93 5.36 -26.35
CA VAL A 450 -8.51 6.10 -25.16
C VAL A 450 -7.95 5.10 -24.14
N ASP A 451 -6.67 5.22 -23.85
CA ASP A 451 -5.93 4.29 -22.96
C ASP A 451 -5.42 5.00 -21.68
N SER A 452 -5.92 6.20 -21.40
CA SER A 452 -5.69 6.95 -20.16
C SER A 452 -7.00 7.45 -19.58
N LEU A 453 -7.20 7.25 -18.29
CA LEU A 453 -8.40 7.77 -17.59
C LEU A 453 -8.36 9.29 -17.47
N VAL A 454 -7.19 9.90 -17.39
CA VAL A 454 -7.05 11.37 -17.43
C VAL A 454 -7.50 11.91 -18.79
N GLU A 455 -7.11 11.26 -19.92
CA GLU A 455 -7.62 11.61 -21.25
C GLU A 455 -9.15 11.46 -21.33
N ALA A 456 -9.68 10.34 -20.80
CA ALA A 456 -11.11 10.10 -20.75
C ALA A 456 -11.86 11.19 -19.96
N MET A 457 -11.33 11.64 -18.81
CA MET A 457 -11.90 12.74 -18.02
C MET A 457 -11.93 14.05 -18.80
N VAL A 458 -10.87 14.38 -19.53
CA VAL A 458 -10.80 15.60 -20.36
C VAL A 458 -11.81 15.53 -21.50
N LEU A 459 -11.89 14.40 -22.18
CA LEU A 459 -12.88 14.20 -23.27
C LEU A 459 -14.32 14.28 -22.77
N LEU A 460 -14.63 13.67 -21.62
CA LEU A 460 -15.94 13.75 -20.98
C LEU A 460 -16.29 15.17 -20.57
N ALA A 461 -15.36 15.90 -19.94
CA ALA A 461 -15.57 17.29 -19.55
C ALA A 461 -15.78 18.22 -20.75
N ALA A 462 -15.11 17.99 -21.89
CA ALA A 462 -15.22 18.82 -23.09
C ALA A 462 -16.41 18.40 -24.00
N HIS A 463 -16.71 17.12 -24.08
CA HIS A 463 -17.55 16.54 -25.13
C HIS A 463 -18.56 15.50 -24.62
N GLY A 464 -18.71 15.28 -23.32
CA GLY A 464 -19.48 14.18 -22.72
C GLY A 464 -20.80 13.84 -23.42
N PRO A 465 -21.73 14.81 -23.59
CA PRO A 465 -23.02 14.55 -24.24
C PRO A 465 -22.95 14.05 -25.70
N ARG A 466 -21.81 14.25 -26.38
CA ARG A 466 -21.59 13.86 -27.78
C ARG A 466 -20.83 12.53 -27.91
N LEU A 467 -20.22 12.04 -26.84
CA LEU A 467 -19.45 10.80 -26.87
C LEU A 467 -20.39 9.60 -26.88
N PRO A 468 -20.30 8.72 -27.89
CA PRO A 468 -21.05 7.47 -27.87
C PRO A 468 -20.56 6.57 -26.73
N LYS A 469 -21.38 5.59 -26.32
CA LYS A 469 -20.91 4.57 -25.36
C LYS A 469 -19.74 3.80 -25.97
N PRO A 470 -18.56 3.80 -25.36
CA PRO A 470 -17.39 3.07 -25.88
C PRO A 470 -17.51 1.58 -25.67
N ARG A 471 -16.66 0.84 -26.36
CA ARG A 471 -16.39 -0.58 -26.10
C ARG A 471 -15.17 -0.70 -25.19
N ARG A 472 -15.21 -1.62 -24.24
CA ARG A 472 -14.05 -2.02 -23.45
C ARG A 472 -13.17 -2.93 -24.29
N VAL A 473 -11.89 -2.60 -24.43
CA VAL A 473 -10.89 -3.35 -25.19
C VAL A 473 -9.82 -3.82 -24.23
N ALA A 474 -9.57 -5.13 -24.16
CA ALA A 474 -8.50 -5.69 -23.35
C ALA A 474 -7.13 -5.30 -23.91
N ARG A 475 -6.17 -5.02 -23.03
CA ARG A 475 -4.77 -4.71 -23.33
C ARG A 475 -3.84 -5.77 -22.76
N PHE A 476 -3.65 -5.77 -21.44
CA PHE A 476 -2.91 -6.80 -20.69
C PHE A 476 -3.88 -7.56 -19.80
N ASN A 477 -3.63 -8.86 -19.64
CA ASN A 477 -4.52 -9.68 -18.81
C ASN A 477 -4.41 -9.33 -17.34
N ASP A 478 -3.20 -8.95 -16.89
CA ASP A 478 -2.92 -8.69 -15.49
C ASP A 478 -1.96 -7.50 -15.32
N SER A 479 -2.14 -6.74 -14.24
CA SER A 479 -1.26 -5.66 -13.82
C SER A 479 -1.17 -5.59 -12.30
N VAL A 480 -0.03 -5.12 -11.80
CA VAL A 480 0.19 -4.87 -10.38
C VAL A 480 0.91 -3.54 -10.19
N GLU A 481 0.53 -2.82 -9.15
CA GLU A 481 1.14 -1.57 -8.71
C GLU A 481 1.71 -1.74 -7.32
N ALA A 482 2.99 -1.39 -7.14
CA ALA A 482 3.62 -1.27 -5.84
C ALA A 482 3.84 0.21 -5.51
N ARG A 483 3.26 0.70 -4.42
CA ARG A 483 3.48 2.06 -3.96
C ARG A 483 4.81 2.18 -3.25
N LEU A 484 5.73 2.88 -3.86
CA LEU A 484 7.01 3.21 -3.26
C LEU A 484 6.84 4.39 -2.29
N ASN A 485 6.90 4.08 -1.00
CA ASN A 485 6.67 5.03 0.07
C ASN A 485 7.94 5.30 0.88
N ALA A 486 8.05 6.51 1.45
CA ALA A 486 9.06 6.87 2.43
C ALA A 486 8.69 6.30 3.80
N THR A 487 9.13 5.08 4.08
CA THR A 487 8.87 4.38 5.36
C THR A 487 10.11 3.60 5.80
N ASN A 488 10.19 3.30 7.11
CA ASN A 488 11.17 2.34 7.63
C ASN A 488 10.74 0.88 7.36
N ASP A 489 11.55 -0.09 7.81
CA ASP A 489 11.30 -1.52 7.57
C ASP A 489 10.04 -2.07 8.28
N ALA A 490 9.46 -1.33 9.23
CA ALA A 490 8.16 -1.62 9.87
C ALA A 490 6.98 -0.86 9.23
N LEU A 491 7.18 -0.27 8.06
CA LEU A 491 6.21 0.57 7.32
C LEU A 491 5.74 1.83 8.09
N GLN A 492 6.47 2.25 9.11
CA GLN A 492 6.19 3.51 9.76
C GLN A 492 6.73 4.64 8.89
N PRO A 493 5.96 5.73 8.68
CA PRO A 493 6.38 6.85 7.88
C PRO A 493 7.71 7.45 8.35
N SER A 494 8.58 7.80 7.39
CA SER A 494 9.87 8.43 7.64
C SER A 494 9.91 9.77 6.92
N ALA A 495 9.81 10.86 7.67
CA ALA A 495 9.95 12.19 7.11
C ALA A 495 11.42 12.54 6.87
N GLY A 496 11.68 13.32 5.83
CA GLY A 496 13.04 13.70 5.44
C GLY A 496 13.70 12.66 4.52
N GLY A 497 15.00 12.81 4.37
CA GLY A 497 15.78 12.01 3.43
C GLY A 497 15.87 12.65 2.05
N GLN A 498 16.92 12.30 1.35
CA GLN A 498 17.21 12.83 0.02
C GLN A 498 17.47 11.69 -0.96
N ILE A 499 17.01 11.84 -2.18
CA ILE A 499 17.34 10.95 -3.28
C ILE A 499 18.46 11.63 -4.05
N HIS A 500 19.67 11.07 -3.97
CA HIS A 500 20.82 11.53 -4.73
C HIS A 500 21.07 10.71 -5.99
N PHE A 501 20.51 9.52 -6.02
CA PHE A 501 20.59 8.60 -7.15
C PHE A 501 19.34 7.72 -7.19
N TRP A 502 18.84 7.51 -8.40
CA TRP A 502 17.83 6.52 -8.71
C TRP A 502 18.18 5.86 -10.04
N SER A 503 18.24 4.54 -10.08
CA SER A 503 18.55 3.80 -11.30
C SER A 503 17.51 4.05 -12.39
N ASP A 504 17.91 3.96 -13.65
CA ASP A 504 16.99 3.98 -14.78
C ASP A 504 15.95 2.86 -14.65
N ALA A 505 14.78 3.05 -15.26
CA ALA A 505 13.77 2.01 -15.33
C ALA A 505 14.28 0.84 -16.18
N VAL A 506 13.92 -0.37 -15.76
CA VAL A 506 14.27 -1.60 -16.47
C VAL A 506 13.19 -2.01 -17.47
N GLU A 507 13.51 -2.96 -18.33
CA GLU A 507 12.54 -3.49 -19.30
C GLU A 507 11.29 -4.05 -18.58
N GLY A 508 10.11 -3.62 -19.03
CA GLY A 508 8.83 -4.02 -18.45
C GLY A 508 8.38 -3.22 -17.23
N GLU A 509 9.19 -2.28 -16.74
CA GLU A 509 8.80 -1.35 -15.69
C GLU A 509 7.98 -0.20 -16.27
N VAL A 510 6.83 0.08 -15.65
CA VAL A 510 6.09 1.32 -15.81
C VAL A 510 6.27 2.14 -14.53
N ARG A 511 7.07 3.21 -14.60
CA ARG A 511 7.38 4.08 -13.46
C ARG A 511 6.57 5.36 -13.54
N ASP A 512 5.88 5.68 -12.45
CA ASP A 512 5.19 6.95 -12.29
C ASP A 512 5.68 7.66 -11.02
N ASP A 513 6.59 8.62 -11.17
CA ASP A 513 7.41 9.18 -10.10
C ASP A 513 7.34 10.70 -9.95
N GLN A 514 6.31 11.34 -10.45
CA GLN A 514 6.17 12.80 -10.45
C GLN A 514 7.27 13.55 -11.25
N GLY A 515 8.12 12.85 -11.98
CA GLY A 515 9.29 13.42 -12.67
C GLY A 515 10.54 13.56 -11.79
N ILE A 516 10.61 12.84 -10.66
CA ILE A 516 11.79 12.84 -9.77
C ILE A 516 13.01 12.27 -10.50
N SER A 517 12.83 11.20 -11.27
CA SER A 517 13.91 10.54 -12.01
C SER A 517 14.32 11.26 -13.30
N VAL A 518 13.67 12.37 -13.66
CA VAL A 518 14.05 13.17 -14.84
C VAL A 518 15.37 13.88 -14.57
N HIS A 519 16.36 13.64 -15.44
CA HIS A 519 17.66 14.29 -15.38
C HIS A 519 17.57 15.74 -15.89
N ASN A 520 18.58 16.53 -15.52
CA ASN A 520 18.74 17.87 -16.07
C ASN A 520 18.96 17.77 -17.59
N PRO A 521 18.13 18.43 -18.43
CA PRO A 521 18.20 18.29 -19.88
C PRO A 521 19.50 18.83 -20.51
N ASP A 522 20.20 19.75 -19.83
CA ASP A 522 21.41 20.37 -20.34
C ASP A 522 22.69 19.58 -19.98
N THR A 523 22.66 18.91 -18.82
CA THR A 523 23.85 18.26 -18.26
C THR A 523 23.71 16.74 -18.14
N ASP A 524 22.54 16.18 -18.36
CA ASP A 524 22.20 14.76 -18.17
C ASP A 524 22.54 14.22 -16.75
N VAL A 525 22.52 15.11 -15.75
CA VAL A 525 22.82 14.76 -14.36
C VAL A 525 21.53 14.62 -13.58
N PHE A 526 21.43 13.55 -12.77
CA PHE A 526 20.32 13.38 -11.84
C PHE A 526 20.25 14.57 -10.87
N MET A 527 19.06 15.15 -10.73
CA MET A 527 18.86 16.27 -9.80
C MET A 527 18.37 15.73 -8.45
N ASN A 528 19.13 16.02 -7.40
CA ASN A 528 18.76 15.62 -6.05
C ASN A 528 17.32 16.03 -5.71
N TYR A 529 16.61 15.13 -5.01
CA TYR A 529 15.25 15.34 -4.54
C TYR A 529 15.18 15.15 -3.03
N THR A 530 14.58 16.09 -2.31
CA THR A 530 14.36 15.97 -0.87
C THR A 530 12.91 15.57 -0.63
N LEU A 531 12.69 14.52 0.14
CA LEU A 531 11.36 13.99 0.43
C LEU A 531 10.56 14.99 1.27
N ALA A 532 9.37 15.35 0.78
CA ALA A 532 8.46 16.23 1.49
C ALA A 532 7.71 15.47 2.59
N GLY A 533 7.82 15.93 3.83
CA GLY A 533 7.16 15.31 4.98
C GLY A 533 5.74 15.81 5.27
N ALA A 534 5.21 16.74 4.45
CA ALA A 534 4.01 17.51 4.81
C ALA A 534 2.67 16.87 4.40
N TYR A 535 2.66 15.93 3.45
CA TYR A 535 1.42 15.37 2.91
C TYR A 535 1.36 13.85 3.04
N ASP A 536 1.74 13.08 2.02
CA ASP A 536 1.77 11.62 2.03
C ASP A 536 3.20 11.10 1.85
N SER A 537 3.39 9.79 2.10
CA SER A 537 4.68 9.12 1.99
C SER A 537 5.01 8.67 0.57
N ASN A 538 4.09 8.83 -0.38
CA ASN A 538 4.26 8.30 -1.72
C ASN A 538 5.38 9.03 -2.49
N ILE A 539 6.38 8.26 -2.91
CA ILE A 539 7.49 8.72 -3.75
C ILE A 539 7.15 8.46 -5.22
N ALA A 540 6.67 7.26 -5.52
CA ALA A 540 6.38 6.80 -6.87
C ALA A 540 5.47 5.56 -6.87
N LEU A 541 4.96 5.24 -8.05
CA LEU A 541 4.26 4.01 -8.36
C LEU A 541 5.13 3.18 -9.30
N LEU A 542 5.38 1.93 -8.94
CA LEU A 542 6.05 0.96 -9.79
C LEU A 542 5.00 -0.04 -10.28
N LEU A 543 4.82 -0.14 -11.60
CA LEU A 543 3.82 -1.02 -12.18
C LEU A 543 4.48 -2.02 -13.11
N THR A 544 3.89 -3.20 -13.18
CA THR A 544 4.22 -4.23 -14.18
C THR A 544 2.95 -4.85 -14.75
N VAL A 545 3.07 -5.42 -15.92
CA VAL A 545 1.98 -6.07 -16.66
C VAL A 545 2.39 -7.46 -17.13
N GLY A 546 1.43 -8.34 -17.35
CA GLY A 546 1.68 -9.70 -17.85
C GLY A 546 0.45 -10.36 -18.46
N GLU A 547 0.68 -11.51 -19.06
CA GLU A 547 -0.38 -12.40 -19.56
C GLU A 547 -0.99 -13.26 -18.44
N SER A 548 -0.32 -13.32 -17.28
CA SER A 548 -0.77 -14.03 -16.09
C SER A 548 -0.28 -13.33 -14.82
N ARG A 549 -0.93 -13.60 -13.71
CA ARG A 549 -0.54 -13.12 -12.38
C ARG A 549 0.90 -13.51 -12.03
N SER A 550 1.33 -14.73 -12.33
CA SER A 550 2.70 -15.18 -12.09
C SER A 550 3.71 -14.31 -12.81
N GLN A 551 3.51 -14.13 -14.13
CA GLN A 551 4.41 -13.30 -14.94
C GLN A 551 4.47 -11.84 -14.46
N THR A 552 3.33 -11.28 -14.04
CA THR A 552 3.27 -9.91 -13.54
C THR A 552 4.07 -9.75 -12.24
N TYR A 553 3.97 -10.72 -11.32
CA TYR A 553 4.72 -10.70 -10.06
C TYR A 553 6.20 -11.03 -10.24
N GLU A 554 6.56 -11.95 -11.14
CA GLU A 554 7.96 -12.22 -11.51
C GLU A 554 8.63 -10.96 -12.06
N ARG A 555 7.95 -10.23 -12.95
CA ARG A 555 8.40 -8.93 -13.45
C ARG A 555 8.52 -7.90 -12.34
N MET A 556 7.55 -7.84 -11.41
CA MET A 556 7.61 -6.91 -10.27
C MET A 556 8.80 -7.24 -9.36
N SER A 557 9.03 -8.52 -9.08
CA SER A 557 10.22 -8.96 -8.34
C SER A 557 11.51 -8.49 -9.02
N GLU A 558 11.62 -8.66 -10.34
CA GLU A 558 12.78 -8.23 -11.12
C GLU A 558 12.94 -6.70 -11.14
N VAL A 559 11.86 -5.95 -11.33
CA VAL A 559 11.85 -4.47 -11.27
C VAL A 559 12.37 -3.99 -9.92
N ILE A 560 11.80 -4.52 -8.82
CA ILE A 560 12.21 -4.12 -7.46
C ILE A 560 13.67 -4.52 -7.22
N ARG A 561 14.07 -5.73 -7.61
CA ARG A 561 15.46 -6.21 -7.50
C ARG A 561 16.43 -5.28 -8.21
N SER A 562 16.05 -4.78 -9.38
CA SER A 562 16.90 -3.92 -10.23
C SER A 562 16.86 -2.45 -9.83
N THR A 563 15.86 -2.02 -9.08
CA THR A 563 15.74 -0.63 -8.61
C THR A 563 16.76 -0.32 -7.51
N VAL A 564 17.57 0.71 -7.73
CA VAL A 564 18.55 1.22 -6.76
C VAL A 564 18.24 2.69 -6.48
N MET A 565 17.96 2.98 -5.23
CA MET A 565 17.84 4.35 -4.72
C MET A 565 18.89 4.60 -3.64
N ARG A 566 19.54 5.76 -3.67
CA ARG A 566 20.57 6.13 -2.69
C ARG A 566 20.45 7.59 -2.30
N GLY A 567 20.71 7.85 -1.02
CA GLY A 567 20.78 9.21 -0.48
C GLY A 567 20.86 9.20 1.04
N PRO A 568 21.22 10.32 1.65
CA PRO A 568 21.28 10.43 3.11
C PRO A 568 19.87 10.36 3.71
N GLU A 569 19.75 9.63 4.81
CA GLU A 569 18.50 9.44 5.58
C GLU A 569 17.32 8.93 4.73
N LEU A 570 17.60 8.30 3.60
CA LEU A 570 16.59 7.76 2.71
C LEU A 570 16.12 6.40 3.20
N HIS A 571 14.86 6.33 3.60
CA HIS A 571 14.18 5.09 3.95
C HIS A 571 13.00 4.88 3.02
N THR A 572 12.88 3.68 2.45
CA THR A 572 11.78 3.30 1.54
C THR A 572 11.29 1.89 1.82
N ASN A 573 10.05 1.60 1.46
CA ASN A 573 9.47 0.26 1.56
C ASN A 573 9.85 -0.68 0.40
N LEU A 574 10.86 -0.35 -0.38
CA LEU A 574 11.27 -1.16 -1.54
C LEU A 574 11.61 -2.60 -1.15
N ARG A 575 12.37 -2.79 -0.05
CA ARG A 575 12.71 -4.12 0.47
C ARG A 575 11.49 -4.88 0.98
N PHE A 576 10.55 -4.18 1.60
CA PHE A 576 9.28 -4.77 2.02
C PHE A 576 8.51 -5.32 0.81
N HIS A 577 8.37 -4.53 -0.27
CA HIS A 577 7.70 -5.00 -1.49
C HIS A 577 8.41 -6.21 -2.09
N TYR A 578 9.75 -6.23 -2.07
CA TYR A 578 10.51 -7.39 -2.52
C TYR A 578 10.19 -8.63 -1.69
N GLY A 579 10.17 -8.48 -0.35
CA GLY A 579 9.77 -9.53 0.58
C GLY A 579 8.36 -10.04 0.30
N LEU A 580 7.40 -9.14 0.16
CA LEU A 580 5.99 -9.46 -0.01
C LEU A 580 5.70 -10.14 -1.36
N VAL A 581 6.21 -9.59 -2.46
CA VAL A 581 6.03 -10.15 -3.81
C VAL A 581 6.59 -11.56 -3.89
N ASN A 582 7.81 -11.78 -3.35
CA ASN A 582 8.43 -13.10 -3.33
C ASN A 582 7.74 -14.06 -2.35
N TRP A 583 7.10 -13.55 -1.28
CA TRP A 583 6.28 -14.39 -0.42
C TRP A 583 5.10 -14.99 -1.21
N PHE A 584 4.40 -14.19 -2.04
CA PHE A 584 3.32 -14.69 -2.89
C PHE A 584 3.83 -15.67 -3.95
N LEU A 585 4.96 -15.37 -4.60
CA LEU A 585 5.59 -16.27 -5.57
C LEU A 585 5.92 -17.64 -4.96
N GLY A 586 6.40 -17.67 -3.72
CA GLY A 586 6.79 -18.90 -3.03
C GLY A 586 5.65 -19.65 -2.32
N ASN A 587 4.52 -19.00 -2.01
CA ASN A 587 3.43 -19.59 -1.21
C ASN A 587 2.11 -19.75 -1.97
N GLY A 588 1.82 -18.91 -2.96
CA GLY A 588 0.59 -19.00 -3.73
C GLY A 588 0.22 -17.65 -4.34
N ILE A 589 0.39 -17.55 -5.65
CA ILE A 589 0.22 -16.32 -6.41
C ILE A 589 -1.23 -15.84 -6.47
N ASN A 590 -2.18 -16.75 -6.35
CA ASN A 590 -3.62 -16.48 -6.35
C ASN A 590 -4.20 -16.37 -4.94
N ALA A 591 -3.34 -16.29 -3.90
CA ALA A 591 -3.79 -16.15 -2.52
C ALA A 591 -4.72 -14.94 -2.33
N ARG A 592 -5.64 -15.07 -1.37
CA ARG A 592 -6.67 -14.09 -1.05
C ARG A 592 -6.37 -13.41 0.29
N PRO A 593 -5.41 -12.47 0.34
CA PRO A 593 -5.13 -11.74 1.58
C PRO A 593 -6.34 -10.90 2.01
N THR A 594 -6.54 -10.82 3.31
CA THR A 594 -7.50 -9.86 3.88
C THR A 594 -6.80 -8.53 4.19
N THR A 595 -7.58 -7.48 4.46
CA THR A 595 -7.04 -6.17 4.86
C THR A 595 -6.21 -6.20 6.15
N ARG A 596 -6.24 -7.32 6.88
CA ARG A 596 -5.46 -7.54 8.11
C ARG A 596 -4.17 -8.33 7.90
N PHE A 597 -3.83 -8.72 6.69
CA PHE A 597 -2.71 -9.62 6.41
C PHE A 597 -1.33 -8.99 6.67
N ILE A 598 -1.16 -7.71 6.36
CA ILE A 598 0.16 -7.06 6.41
C ILE A 598 0.77 -7.07 7.82
N VAL A 599 -0.02 -6.83 8.87
CA VAL A 599 0.51 -6.79 10.24
C VAL A 599 1.04 -8.16 10.70
N PRO A 600 0.31 -9.29 10.58
CA PRO A 600 0.85 -10.63 10.79
C PRO A 600 2.08 -10.96 9.95
N TYR A 601 2.10 -10.57 8.67
CA TYR A 601 3.26 -10.76 7.81
C TYR A 601 4.50 -10.01 8.35
N LEU A 602 4.36 -8.73 8.67
CA LEU A 602 5.44 -7.94 9.28
C LEU A 602 5.88 -8.51 10.63
N THR A 603 4.94 -9.02 11.43
CA THR A 603 5.26 -9.68 12.70
C THR A 603 6.15 -10.90 12.48
N SER A 604 5.82 -11.73 11.49
CA SER A 604 6.61 -12.88 11.09
C SER A 604 8.01 -12.49 10.57
N VAL A 605 8.12 -11.41 9.79
CA VAL A 605 9.42 -10.84 9.37
C VAL A 605 10.19 -10.28 10.57
N GLY A 606 9.50 -9.69 11.54
CA GLY A 606 10.07 -9.25 12.82
C GLY A 606 10.64 -10.38 13.66
N GLU A 607 10.00 -11.57 13.66
CA GLU A 607 10.55 -12.79 14.28
C GLU A 607 11.88 -13.18 13.63
N LEU A 608 11.98 -13.12 12.29
CA LEU A 608 13.24 -13.37 11.58
C LEU A 608 14.31 -12.33 11.95
N ALA A 609 13.94 -11.04 12.04
CA ALA A 609 14.84 -9.97 12.48
C ALA A 609 15.36 -10.21 13.90
N PHE A 610 14.47 -10.57 14.81
CA PHE A 610 14.80 -10.87 16.21
C PHE A 610 15.80 -12.03 16.30
N GLU A 611 15.52 -13.12 15.59
CA GLU A 611 16.40 -14.30 15.61
C GLU A 611 17.75 -14.03 14.92
N SER A 612 17.76 -13.35 13.77
CA SER A 612 18.99 -12.91 13.10
C SER A 612 19.88 -12.08 14.03
N GLY A 613 19.29 -11.20 14.85
CA GLY A 613 20.01 -10.39 15.83
C GLY A 613 20.65 -11.19 16.95
N ARG A 614 20.20 -12.41 17.19
CA ARG A 614 20.72 -13.33 18.23
C ARG A 614 21.82 -14.25 17.75
N LEU A 615 22.04 -14.34 16.44
CA LEU A 615 23.03 -15.22 15.83
C LEU A 615 24.34 -14.48 15.51
N ASP A 616 25.43 -15.22 15.54
CA ASP A 616 26.75 -14.81 15.09
C ASP A 616 27.25 -15.78 14.01
N ILE A 617 27.18 -15.34 12.76
CA ILE A 617 27.47 -16.17 11.59
C ILE A 617 28.96 -16.59 11.54
N ASP A 618 29.86 -15.78 12.09
CA ASP A 618 31.28 -16.16 12.14
C ASP A 618 31.51 -17.27 13.17
N VAL A 619 30.80 -17.24 14.28
CA VAL A 619 30.77 -18.35 15.26
C VAL A 619 30.17 -19.62 14.65
N ALA A 620 29.04 -19.47 13.92
CA ALA A 620 28.43 -20.62 13.25
C ALA A 620 29.38 -21.27 12.25
N TRP A 621 30.10 -20.49 11.48
CA TRP A 621 31.10 -20.95 10.55
C TRP A 621 32.28 -21.68 11.25
N GLN A 622 32.79 -21.10 12.33
CA GLN A 622 33.85 -21.72 13.12
C GLN A 622 33.43 -23.07 13.71
N THR A 623 32.20 -23.14 14.24
CA THR A 623 31.61 -24.36 14.79
C THR A 623 31.48 -25.44 13.72
N LEU A 624 30.97 -25.09 12.54
CA LEU A 624 30.90 -25.99 11.38
C LEU A 624 32.28 -26.52 10.98
N CYS A 625 33.24 -25.60 10.78
CA CYS A 625 34.61 -25.98 10.39
C CYS A 625 35.24 -26.90 11.41
N HIS A 626 35.09 -26.64 12.71
CA HIS A 626 35.61 -27.47 13.78
C HIS A 626 34.97 -28.87 13.72
N LYS A 627 33.65 -28.94 13.66
CA LYS A 627 32.93 -30.21 13.66
C LYS A 627 33.26 -31.09 12.44
N ARG A 628 33.48 -30.49 11.28
CA ARG A 628 33.85 -31.19 10.04
C ARG A 628 35.30 -31.70 10.05
N THR A 629 36.19 -31.11 10.86
CA THR A 629 37.60 -31.44 10.89
C THR A 629 38.03 -32.27 12.12
N GLU A 630 37.27 -32.26 13.22
CA GLU A 630 37.65 -32.89 14.50
C GLU A 630 37.84 -34.43 14.44
N ALA A 631 37.07 -35.11 13.56
CA ALA A 631 37.12 -36.57 13.41
C ALA A 631 38.13 -37.03 12.36
N LEU A 632 38.85 -36.11 11.68
CA LEU A 632 39.78 -36.38 10.59
C LEU A 632 41.21 -36.48 11.11
N ASP A 633 42.08 -37.16 10.36
CA ASP A 633 43.51 -37.08 10.62
C ASP A 633 44.10 -35.71 10.32
N ALA A 634 45.29 -35.41 10.81
CA ALA A 634 45.90 -34.09 10.71
C ALA A 634 46.15 -33.62 9.26
N ALA A 635 46.35 -34.50 8.31
CA ALA A 635 46.59 -34.18 6.91
C ALA A 635 45.26 -33.89 6.20
N GLU A 636 44.27 -34.73 6.44
CA GLU A 636 42.89 -34.55 5.94
C GLU A 636 42.26 -33.30 6.50
N ALA A 637 42.36 -33.05 7.82
CA ALA A 637 41.86 -31.86 8.48
C ALA A 637 42.49 -30.58 7.92
N LYS A 638 43.81 -30.61 7.66
CA LYS A 638 44.52 -29.46 7.03
C LYS A 638 44.02 -29.20 5.59
N SER A 639 43.82 -30.27 4.81
CA SER A 639 43.34 -30.17 3.43
C SER A 639 41.92 -29.62 3.38
N LEU A 640 41.00 -30.17 4.17
CA LEU A 640 39.62 -29.68 4.24
C LEU A 640 39.57 -28.25 4.78
N GLY A 641 40.32 -27.92 5.82
CA GLY A 641 40.41 -26.56 6.36
C GLY A 641 40.89 -25.54 5.33
N ALA A 642 41.81 -25.92 4.43
CA ALA A 642 42.23 -25.03 3.33
C ALA A 642 41.10 -24.80 2.32
N VAL A 643 40.28 -25.80 1.99
CA VAL A 643 39.12 -25.67 1.12
C VAL A 643 38.05 -24.76 1.76
N LEU A 644 37.72 -25.01 3.03
CA LEU A 644 36.74 -24.19 3.78
C LEU A 644 37.19 -22.70 3.84
N ASN A 645 38.46 -22.44 4.17
CA ASN A 645 38.97 -21.07 4.23
C ASN A 645 38.90 -20.35 2.88
N ARG A 646 39.09 -21.07 1.76
CA ARG A 646 38.95 -20.50 0.41
C ARG A 646 37.52 -20.09 0.08
N LYS A 647 36.54 -20.81 0.61
CA LYS A 647 35.11 -20.60 0.35
C LYS A 647 34.41 -19.69 1.36
N GLN A 648 35.10 -19.27 2.41
CA GLN A 648 34.48 -18.53 3.51
C GLN A 648 33.76 -17.27 3.04
N SER A 649 34.39 -16.43 2.22
CA SER A 649 33.78 -15.21 1.72
C SER A 649 32.58 -15.52 0.80
N LEU A 650 32.74 -16.49 -0.09
CA LEU A 650 31.69 -16.95 -1.00
C LEU A 650 30.42 -17.36 -0.26
N LEU A 651 30.54 -18.07 0.84
CA LEU A 651 29.41 -18.61 1.60
C LEU A 651 28.83 -17.59 2.59
N LEU A 652 29.68 -16.84 3.31
CA LEU A 652 29.21 -15.98 4.39
C LEU A 652 28.68 -14.63 3.93
N ARG A 653 29.14 -14.08 2.81
CA ARG A 653 28.68 -12.76 2.34
C ARG A 653 27.17 -12.71 2.05
N PRO A 654 26.60 -13.62 1.24
CA PRO A 654 25.17 -13.62 0.98
C PRO A 654 24.37 -13.86 2.25
N ILE A 655 24.79 -14.77 3.13
CA ILE A 655 24.10 -15.04 4.41
C ILE A 655 24.10 -13.78 5.31
N LYS A 656 25.26 -13.10 5.45
CA LYS A 656 25.34 -11.86 6.24
C LYS A 656 24.44 -10.77 5.68
N LEU A 657 24.32 -10.65 4.36
CA LEU A 657 23.42 -9.68 3.73
C LEU A 657 21.96 -10.03 3.99
N LEU A 658 21.56 -11.29 3.82
CA LEU A 658 20.21 -11.76 4.13
C LEU A 658 19.86 -11.51 5.61
N MET A 659 20.73 -11.91 6.53
CA MET A 659 20.50 -11.71 7.97
C MET A 659 20.46 -10.23 8.40
N SER A 660 21.11 -9.34 7.66
CA SER A 660 21.06 -7.90 7.93
C SER A 660 19.84 -7.22 7.34
N SER A 661 19.05 -7.91 6.53
CA SER A 661 17.86 -7.37 5.87
C SER A 661 16.69 -8.36 5.96
N PRO A 662 15.85 -8.24 7.01
CA PRO A 662 14.80 -9.23 7.30
C PRO A 662 13.80 -9.44 6.13
N HIS A 663 13.51 -8.40 5.37
CA HIS A 663 12.62 -8.50 4.20
C HIS A 663 13.27 -9.31 3.06
N LEU A 664 14.58 -9.14 2.82
CA LEU A 664 15.31 -9.95 1.83
C LEU A 664 15.41 -11.40 2.28
N LEU A 665 15.60 -11.62 3.58
CA LEU A 665 15.62 -12.96 4.17
C LEU A 665 14.25 -13.64 4.01
N ALA A 666 13.16 -12.94 4.33
CA ALA A 666 11.80 -13.45 4.13
C ALA A 666 11.51 -13.80 2.66
N ALA A 667 11.95 -12.93 1.72
CA ALA A 667 11.84 -13.20 0.29
C ALA A 667 12.59 -14.46 -0.11
N TRP A 668 13.86 -14.56 0.27
CA TRP A 668 14.71 -15.71 -0.06
C TRP A 668 14.15 -17.03 0.50
N LEU A 669 13.71 -17.01 1.76
CA LEU A 669 13.09 -18.18 2.40
C LEU A 669 11.80 -18.63 1.71
N SER A 670 11.02 -17.67 1.20
CA SER A 670 9.76 -17.98 0.53
C SER A 670 9.96 -18.67 -0.81
N ILE A 671 10.83 -18.14 -1.68
CA ILE A 671 11.04 -18.68 -3.02
C ILE A 671 11.88 -19.98 -3.02
N ASN A 672 12.76 -20.16 -2.03
CA ASN A 672 13.65 -21.31 -1.93
C ASN A 672 13.12 -22.39 -0.98
N LYS A 673 11.84 -22.31 -0.58
CA LYS A 673 11.23 -23.25 0.36
C LYS A 673 11.34 -24.71 -0.09
N GLN A 674 11.27 -24.96 -1.41
CA GLN A 674 11.29 -26.29 -2.00
C GLN A 674 12.72 -26.85 -2.22
N ALA A 675 13.74 -25.99 -2.13
CA ALA A 675 15.14 -26.44 -2.22
C ALA A 675 15.58 -27.32 -1.04
N PHE A 676 14.75 -27.38 -0.01
CA PHE A 676 15.00 -28.15 1.22
C PHE A 676 13.88 -29.15 1.47
N ALA A 677 14.26 -30.33 1.98
CA ALA A 677 13.36 -31.36 2.43
C ALA A 677 13.61 -31.65 3.92
N TYR A 678 12.55 -31.95 4.64
CA TYR A 678 12.60 -32.30 6.07
C TYR A 678 12.16 -33.75 6.28
N ASP A 679 13.00 -34.52 6.92
CA ASP A 679 12.66 -35.86 7.45
C ASP A 679 12.70 -35.80 9.00
N GLY A 680 11.54 -35.55 9.60
CA GLY A 680 11.47 -35.27 11.03
C GLY A 680 12.18 -33.95 11.37
N GLU A 681 13.26 -34.03 12.13
CA GLU A 681 14.09 -32.88 12.49
C GLU A 681 15.29 -32.68 11.55
N HIS A 682 15.59 -33.64 10.69
CA HIS A 682 16.70 -33.55 9.75
C HIS A 682 16.34 -32.77 8.50
N LEU A 683 17.21 -31.80 8.18
CA LEU A 683 17.18 -31.03 6.94
C LEU A 683 18.07 -31.74 5.91
N SER A 684 17.59 -31.78 4.68
CA SER A 684 18.37 -32.29 3.55
C SER A 684 18.11 -31.42 2.30
N TRP A 685 19.06 -31.44 1.37
CA TRP A 685 18.94 -30.72 0.12
C TRP A 685 18.04 -31.46 -0.89
N ALA A 686 16.98 -30.83 -1.34
CA ALA A 686 16.18 -31.30 -2.46
C ALA A 686 16.75 -30.85 -3.81
N GLU A 687 17.52 -29.77 -3.83
CA GLU A 687 18.19 -29.19 -5.00
C GLU A 687 19.70 -29.09 -4.76
N ASN A 688 20.47 -28.86 -5.82
CA ASN A 688 21.93 -28.69 -5.73
C ASN A 688 22.27 -27.38 -4.96
N PRO A 689 22.93 -27.45 -3.80
CA PRO A 689 23.27 -26.25 -3.05
C PRO A 689 24.19 -25.27 -3.79
N VAL A 690 24.93 -25.71 -4.82
CA VAL A 690 25.75 -24.81 -5.65
C VAL A 690 24.84 -23.95 -6.53
N GLU A 691 23.85 -24.55 -7.16
CA GLU A 691 22.87 -23.84 -7.98
C GLU A 691 22.09 -22.85 -7.11
N LEU A 692 21.60 -23.28 -5.94
CA LEU A 692 20.94 -22.40 -4.99
C LEU A 692 21.84 -21.22 -4.55
N LEU A 693 23.12 -21.44 -4.37
CA LEU A 693 24.07 -20.36 -4.04
C LEU A 693 24.24 -19.39 -5.20
N ALA A 694 24.32 -19.87 -6.45
CA ALA A 694 24.41 -19.04 -7.65
C ALA A 694 23.14 -18.19 -7.79
N ASP A 695 21.96 -18.79 -7.64
CA ASP A 695 20.68 -18.08 -7.65
C ASP A 695 20.60 -17.06 -6.51
N THR A 696 21.16 -17.36 -5.33
CA THR A 696 21.22 -16.42 -4.21
C THR A 696 22.08 -15.20 -4.54
N TYR A 697 23.22 -15.39 -5.23
CA TYR A 697 24.05 -14.28 -5.70
C TYR A 697 23.31 -13.41 -6.70
N HIS A 698 22.58 -14.01 -7.64
CA HIS A 698 21.72 -13.29 -8.58
C HIS A 698 20.60 -12.54 -7.85
N PHE A 699 19.87 -13.23 -6.98
CA PHE A 699 18.79 -12.66 -6.15
C PHE A 699 19.23 -11.43 -5.36
N LEU A 700 20.43 -11.44 -4.80
CA LEU A 700 21.00 -10.33 -4.03
C LEU A 700 21.71 -9.28 -4.90
N ARG A 701 21.74 -9.44 -6.23
CA ARG A 701 22.54 -8.62 -7.17
C ARG A 701 24.02 -8.58 -6.84
N MET A 702 24.54 -9.68 -6.36
CA MET A 702 25.95 -9.84 -6.05
C MET A 702 26.74 -10.44 -7.23
N ASP A 703 26.05 -10.86 -8.28
CA ASP A 703 26.56 -11.36 -9.56
C ASP A 703 26.91 -10.24 -10.56
N TRP A 704 26.63 -8.99 -10.23
CA TRP A 704 26.82 -7.87 -11.13
C TRP A 704 28.23 -7.26 -11.01
N SER A 705 28.98 -7.30 -12.09
CA SER A 705 30.38 -6.84 -12.15
C SER A 705 30.57 -5.31 -12.05
N GLU A 706 29.54 -4.51 -12.27
CA GLU A 706 29.60 -3.05 -12.21
C GLU A 706 29.57 -2.47 -10.79
N SER A 707 29.32 -3.31 -9.77
CA SER A 707 29.31 -2.87 -8.39
C SER A 707 30.74 -2.63 -7.88
N ALA A 708 31.16 -1.39 -7.86
CA ALA A 708 32.27 -0.78 -7.15
C ALA A 708 33.66 -1.49 -7.26
N ALA A 709 34.62 -0.80 -7.84
CA ALA A 709 36.00 -1.22 -8.04
C ALA A 709 36.76 -1.82 -6.81
N ALA A 710 36.30 -1.53 -5.58
CA ALA A 710 36.90 -2.09 -4.36
C ALA A 710 36.45 -3.52 -4.04
N ALA A 711 35.30 -3.96 -4.55
CA ALA A 711 34.78 -5.32 -4.34
C ALA A 711 35.24 -6.30 -5.45
N SER A 712 35.81 -5.81 -6.54
CA SER A 712 36.14 -6.60 -7.74
C SER A 712 37.07 -7.78 -7.43
N VAL A 713 38.09 -7.59 -6.62
CA VAL A 713 39.08 -8.67 -6.34
C VAL A 713 38.47 -9.81 -5.55
N ILE A 714 37.61 -9.50 -4.56
CA ILE A 714 36.91 -10.53 -3.77
C ILE A 714 35.84 -11.19 -4.64
N TRP A 715 35.14 -10.41 -5.44
CA TRP A 715 34.14 -10.91 -6.36
C TRP A 715 34.75 -11.83 -7.43
N ASP A 716 35.86 -11.45 -8.08
CA ASP A 716 36.54 -12.28 -9.07
C ASP A 716 36.97 -13.63 -8.47
N HIS A 717 37.46 -13.64 -7.23
CA HIS A 717 37.81 -14.87 -6.53
C HIS A 717 36.59 -15.75 -6.25
N ASP A 718 35.51 -15.19 -5.68
CA ASP A 718 34.30 -15.91 -5.31
C ASP A 718 33.57 -16.40 -6.55
N TYR A 719 33.45 -15.57 -7.59
CA TYR A 719 32.89 -15.92 -8.87
C TYR A 719 33.64 -17.06 -9.55
N GLY A 720 34.97 -17.03 -9.50
CA GLY A 720 35.80 -18.10 -10.07
C GLY A 720 35.59 -19.46 -9.39
N ILE A 721 35.31 -19.50 -8.09
CA ILE A 721 34.96 -20.73 -7.37
C ILE A 721 33.54 -21.20 -7.76
N LEU A 722 32.60 -20.29 -7.78
CA LEU A 722 31.19 -20.57 -8.08
C LEU A 722 31.05 -21.10 -9.51
N SER A 723 31.65 -20.41 -10.51
CA SER A 723 31.60 -20.81 -11.92
C SER A 723 32.25 -22.18 -12.15
N GLN A 724 33.39 -22.47 -11.49
CA GLN A 724 34.01 -23.81 -11.57
C GLN A 724 33.08 -24.91 -10.99
N ALA A 725 32.32 -24.59 -9.96
CA ALA A 725 31.38 -25.56 -9.37
C ALA A 725 30.17 -25.76 -10.27
N GLU A 726 29.61 -24.71 -10.87
CA GLU A 726 28.51 -24.80 -11.85
C GLU A 726 28.96 -25.61 -13.09
N ASP A 727 30.13 -25.29 -13.66
CA ASP A 727 30.70 -26.02 -14.79
C ASP A 727 30.88 -27.50 -14.49
N PHE A 728 31.33 -27.85 -13.27
CA PHE A 728 31.49 -29.21 -12.83
C PHE A 728 30.15 -29.99 -12.82
N TYR A 729 29.09 -29.43 -12.24
CA TYR A 729 27.78 -30.09 -12.17
C TYR A 729 27.09 -30.13 -13.55
N ALA A 730 27.30 -29.13 -14.40
CA ALA A 730 26.85 -29.14 -15.77
C ALA A 730 27.54 -30.28 -16.56
N ASP A 731 28.86 -30.48 -16.38
CA ASP A 731 29.62 -31.59 -16.98
C ASP A 731 29.12 -32.96 -16.46
N VAL A 732 28.85 -33.10 -15.16
CA VAL A 732 28.24 -34.28 -14.59
C VAL A 732 26.89 -34.61 -15.24
N THR A 733 26.02 -33.62 -15.34
CA THR A 733 24.73 -33.76 -16.00
C THR A 733 24.87 -34.20 -17.47
N GLN A 734 25.76 -33.54 -18.22
CA GLN A 734 25.97 -33.83 -19.64
C GLN A 734 26.58 -35.23 -19.88
N ARG A 735 27.59 -35.62 -19.07
CA ARG A 735 28.31 -36.88 -19.23
C ARG A 735 27.50 -38.11 -18.82
N PHE A 736 26.71 -37.99 -17.75
CA PHE A 736 26.04 -39.13 -17.14
C PHE A 736 24.52 -39.14 -17.33
N GLY A 737 23.93 -38.04 -17.86
CA GLY A 737 22.50 -37.94 -18.13
C GLY A 737 21.64 -37.88 -16.85
N VAL A 738 22.21 -37.40 -15.73
CA VAL A 738 21.53 -37.26 -14.42
C VAL A 738 21.24 -35.80 -14.16
N ASN A 739 19.95 -35.45 -14.05
CA ASN A 739 19.51 -34.05 -13.82
C ASN A 739 19.10 -33.81 -12.36
N ALA A 740 18.39 -34.77 -11.76
CA ALA A 740 17.91 -34.62 -10.40
C ALA A 740 19.05 -34.68 -9.39
N TRP A 741 19.05 -33.78 -8.40
CA TRP A 741 20.09 -33.72 -7.38
C TRP A 741 20.28 -35.06 -6.64
N ALA A 742 19.18 -35.74 -6.29
CA ALA A 742 19.24 -37.05 -5.66
C ALA A 742 19.96 -38.11 -6.53
N GLU A 743 19.79 -38.04 -7.86
CA GLU A 743 20.48 -38.93 -8.80
C GLU A 743 21.97 -38.58 -8.91
N GLN A 744 22.31 -37.28 -8.95
CA GLN A 744 23.69 -36.81 -8.93
C GLN A 744 24.44 -37.26 -7.66
N ILE A 745 23.79 -37.09 -6.48
CA ILE A 745 24.37 -37.59 -5.21
C ILE A 745 24.57 -39.11 -5.23
N ALA A 746 23.57 -39.86 -5.65
CA ALA A 746 23.65 -41.32 -5.74
C ALA A 746 24.77 -41.77 -6.68
N LEU A 747 24.91 -41.10 -7.84
CA LEU A 747 26.01 -41.37 -8.77
C LEU A 747 27.38 -41.05 -8.16
N LEU A 748 27.57 -39.83 -7.66
CA LEU A 748 28.85 -39.31 -7.17
C LEU A 748 29.32 -40.00 -5.84
N SER A 749 28.40 -40.60 -5.09
CA SER A 749 28.69 -41.42 -3.92
C SER A 749 28.95 -42.88 -4.27
N GLY A 750 28.64 -43.30 -5.49
CA GLY A 750 28.74 -44.67 -5.96
C GLY A 750 30.13 -45.08 -6.49
N THR A 751 30.21 -46.27 -7.04
CA THR A 751 31.40 -46.78 -7.73
C THR A 751 31.56 -46.19 -9.13
N ALA A 752 32.79 -46.21 -9.65
CA ALA A 752 33.07 -45.68 -11.00
C ALA A 752 32.12 -46.25 -12.08
N PRO A 753 31.46 -45.43 -12.88
CA PRO A 753 30.65 -45.92 -14.00
C PRO A 753 31.50 -46.67 -15.02
N LYS A 754 30.84 -47.55 -15.80
CA LYS A 754 31.54 -48.36 -16.77
C LYS A 754 32.24 -47.50 -17.82
N GLY A 755 33.55 -47.71 -18.00
CA GLY A 755 34.38 -47.00 -18.96
C GLY A 755 35.14 -45.78 -18.38
N ILE A 756 35.04 -45.52 -17.08
CA ILE A 756 35.82 -44.52 -16.40
C ILE A 756 36.89 -45.20 -15.52
N GLU A 757 38.14 -44.75 -15.62
CA GLU A 757 39.25 -45.24 -14.79
C GLU A 757 39.03 -44.85 -13.32
N ALA A 758 39.43 -45.71 -12.42
CA ALA A 758 39.20 -45.53 -10.96
C ALA A 758 39.88 -44.25 -10.41
N SER A 759 41.06 -43.88 -10.97
CA SER A 759 41.75 -42.63 -10.62
C SER A 759 40.96 -41.41 -10.99
N ASP A 760 40.46 -41.36 -12.23
CA ASP A 760 39.67 -40.24 -12.74
C ASP A 760 38.34 -40.08 -12.00
N TRP A 761 37.75 -41.25 -11.60
CA TRP A 761 36.57 -41.24 -10.78
C TRP A 761 36.81 -40.70 -9.37
N ALA A 762 37.97 -41.07 -8.78
CA ALA A 762 38.39 -40.55 -7.48
C ALA A 762 38.58 -39.01 -7.51
N ASP A 763 39.11 -38.46 -8.62
CA ASP A 763 39.29 -37.02 -8.80
C ASP A 763 37.94 -36.32 -8.94
N ILE A 764 36.99 -36.88 -9.69
CA ILE A 764 35.62 -36.37 -9.80
C ILE A 764 34.93 -36.35 -8.41
N GLN A 765 35.05 -37.44 -7.65
CA GLN A 765 34.47 -37.50 -6.30
C GLN A 765 35.17 -36.53 -5.33
N ALA A 766 36.47 -36.28 -5.49
CA ALA A 766 37.19 -35.31 -4.68
C ALA A 766 36.74 -33.89 -5.01
N ALA A 767 36.56 -33.57 -6.30
CA ALA A 767 35.97 -32.27 -6.73
C ALA A 767 34.57 -32.04 -6.16
N HIS A 768 33.70 -33.05 -6.28
CA HIS A 768 32.37 -33.00 -5.68
C HIS A 768 32.43 -32.71 -4.17
N ARG A 769 33.21 -33.48 -3.39
CA ARG A 769 33.40 -33.24 -1.95
C ARG A 769 33.91 -31.81 -1.68
N GLY A 770 34.83 -31.30 -2.50
CA GLY A 770 35.38 -29.96 -2.39
C GLY A 770 34.32 -28.89 -2.61
N PHE A 771 33.47 -29.02 -3.64
CA PHE A 771 32.40 -28.08 -3.94
C PHE A 771 31.27 -28.12 -2.91
N GLN A 772 30.98 -29.30 -2.34
CA GLN A 772 29.96 -29.43 -1.28
C GLN A 772 30.48 -28.97 0.10
N ALA A 773 31.78 -29.01 0.35
CA ALA A 773 32.32 -28.65 1.66
C ALA A 773 31.92 -27.25 2.12
N GLY A 774 31.28 -27.16 3.28
CA GLY A 774 30.83 -25.90 3.90
C GLY A 774 29.49 -25.40 3.40
N MET A 775 28.85 -26.04 2.39
CA MET A 775 27.53 -25.61 1.91
C MET A 775 26.46 -25.76 3.01
N GLU A 776 26.68 -26.62 3.98
CA GLU A 776 25.79 -26.83 5.13
C GLU A 776 25.53 -25.56 5.94
N ILE A 777 26.38 -24.55 5.82
CA ILE A 777 26.12 -23.23 6.48
C ILE A 777 24.86 -22.56 5.97
N LEU A 778 24.44 -22.82 4.71
CA LEU A 778 23.20 -22.30 4.15
C LEU A 778 21.96 -22.91 4.83
N GLU A 779 22.06 -24.10 5.43
CA GLU A 779 20.99 -24.76 6.16
C GLU A 779 20.58 -23.97 7.41
N LEU A 780 21.43 -23.06 7.88
CA LEU A 780 21.10 -22.14 8.97
C LEU A 780 19.84 -21.30 8.67
N LEU A 781 19.66 -20.89 7.42
CA LEU A 781 18.54 -20.03 7.03
C LEU A 781 17.18 -20.75 7.12
N PRO A 782 16.95 -21.91 6.49
CA PRO A 782 15.69 -22.63 6.66
C PRO A 782 15.52 -23.20 8.09
N ALA A 783 16.60 -23.54 8.81
CA ALA A 783 16.51 -23.92 10.22
C ALA A 783 15.96 -22.78 11.08
N MET A 784 16.43 -21.56 10.85
CA MET A 784 15.94 -20.36 11.51
C MET A 784 14.47 -20.09 11.16
N ALA A 785 14.07 -20.24 9.88
CA ALA A 785 12.69 -20.07 9.45
C ALA A 785 11.74 -21.07 10.13
N ARG A 786 12.20 -22.32 10.32
CA ARG A 786 11.44 -23.34 11.06
C ARG A 786 11.36 -23.00 12.54
N PHE A 787 12.46 -22.56 13.14
CA PHE A 787 12.53 -22.21 14.56
C PHE A 787 11.60 -21.04 14.90
N THR A 788 11.53 -20.02 14.05
CA THR A 788 10.63 -18.87 14.20
C THR A 788 9.19 -19.18 13.80
N GLY A 789 8.92 -20.29 13.13
CA GLY A 789 7.61 -20.62 12.58
C GLY A 789 7.22 -19.80 11.35
N PHE A 790 8.19 -19.25 10.61
CA PHE A 790 7.93 -18.44 9.41
C PHE A 790 7.09 -19.17 8.35
N TYR A 791 7.32 -20.49 8.18
CA TYR A 791 6.57 -21.33 7.23
C TYR A 791 5.16 -21.73 7.70
N GLU A 792 4.75 -21.37 8.92
CA GLU A 792 3.38 -21.60 9.39
C GLU A 792 2.40 -20.58 8.78
N LEU A 793 2.89 -19.41 8.37
CA LEU A 793 2.14 -18.46 7.57
C LEU A 793 2.09 -18.98 6.13
N LYS A 794 0.97 -19.52 5.71
CA LYS A 794 0.84 -20.27 4.43
C LYS A 794 -0.50 -20.06 3.76
N VAL A 795 -0.55 -20.36 2.46
CA VAL A 795 -1.76 -20.35 1.65
C VAL A 795 -2.41 -21.74 1.66
N ASN A 796 -3.72 -21.79 1.89
CA ASN A 796 -4.52 -23.01 1.85
C ASN A 796 -4.99 -23.30 0.41
N GLU A 797 -5.52 -24.51 0.18
CA GLU A 797 -6.05 -24.93 -1.13
C GLU A 797 -7.21 -24.06 -1.62
N ASP A 798 -7.96 -23.44 -0.70
CA ASP A 798 -9.05 -22.50 -0.99
C ASP A 798 -8.56 -21.04 -1.13
N LEU A 799 -7.26 -20.85 -1.30
CA LEU A 799 -6.58 -19.56 -1.45
C LEU A 799 -6.64 -18.64 -0.22
N THR A 800 -7.26 -19.06 0.87
CA THR A 800 -7.19 -18.32 2.14
C THR A 800 -5.78 -18.42 2.75
N ILE A 801 -5.41 -17.44 3.56
CA ILE A 801 -4.12 -17.45 4.25
C ILE A 801 -4.33 -17.89 5.70
N ASP A 802 -3.62 -18.95 6.09
CA ASP A 802 -3.58 -19.44 7.47
C ASP A 802 -2.60 -18.57 8.27
N ILE A 803 -3.10 -17.90 9.30
CA ILE A 803 -2.34 -16.98 10.14
C ILE A 803 -2.29 -17.56 11.55
N PRO A 804 -1.11 -17.97 12.06
CA PRO A 804 -0.93 -18.44 13.42
C PRO A 804 -1.42 -17.44 14.48
N GLU A 805 -2.08 -17.93 15.54
CA GLU A 805 -2.66 -17.08 16.59
C GLU A 805 -1.64 -16.12 17.22
N ARG A 806 -0.38 -16.55 17.42
CA ARG A 806 0.68 -15.70 17.99
C ARG A 806 0.92 -14.44 17.18
N LEU A 807 0.73 -14.50 15.84
CA LEU A 807 0.89 -13.35 14.94
C LEU A 807 -0.29 -12.37 15.00
N LEU A 808 -1.36 -12.71 15.71
CA LEU A 808 -2.55 -11.87 15.93
C LEU A 808 -2.53 -11.19 17.31
N ASP A 809 -1.57 -11.51 18.17
CA ASP A 809 -1.42 -10.91 19.49
C ASP A 809 -0.81 -9.51 19.38
N GLU A 810 -1.51 -8.48 19.84
CA GLU A 810 -1.13 -7.07 19.69
C GLU A 810 0.17 -6.72 20.44
N GLU A 811 0.39 -7.28 21.62
CA GLU A 811 1.62 -7.04 22.39
C GLU A 811 2.84 -7.65 21.68
N TYR A 812 2.65 -8.85 21.14
CA TYR A 812 3.67 -9.53 20.35
C TYR A 812 3.98 -8.79 19.05
N GLN A 813 2.96 -8.32 18.34
CA GLN A 813 3.10 -7.48 17.14
C GLN A 813 3.91 -6.22 17.43
N ALA A 814 3.58 -5.50 18.52
CA ALA A 814 4.32 -4.30 18.94
C ALA A 814 5.78 -4.60 19.26
N LYS A 815 6.08 -5.76 19.88
CA LYS A 815 7.45 -6.21 20.16
C LYS A 815 8.23 -6.49 18.87
N MET A 816 7.62 -7.21 17.91
CA MET A 816 8.28 -7.55 16.63
C MET A 816 8.47 -6.32 15.74
N THR A 817 7.54 -5.37 15.75
CA THR A 817 7.70 -4.06 15.09
C THR A 817 8.95 -3.32 15.57
N LYS A 818 9.25 -3.36 16.88
CA LYS A 818 10.48 -2.77 17.42
C LYS A 818 11.76 -3.48 16.94
N CYS A 819 11.68 -4.76 16.59
CA CYS A 819 12.82 -5.48 15.99
C CYS A 819 13.11 -5.02 14.56
N LEU A 820 12.06 -4.72 13.77
CA LEU A 820 12.19 -4.18 12.41
C LEU A 820 12.65 -2.72 12.39
N ALA A 821 12.15 -1.92 13.33
CA ALA A 821 12.46 -0.50 13.45
C ALA A 821 12.90 -0.18 14.88
N PRO A 822 14.13 -0.55 15.25
CA PRO A 822 14.61 -0.28 16.60
C PRO A 822 14.62 1.23 16.88
N PRO A 823 14.19 1.62 18.10
CA PRO A 823 14.22 3.02 18.50
C PRO A 823 15.65 3.56 18.43
N PRO A 824 15.84 4.86 18.19
CA PRO A 824 17.17 5.46 18.21
C PRO A 824 17.82 5.27 19.58
N VAL A 825 19.13 5.05 19.56
CA VAL A 825 19.91 4.90 20.80
C VAL A 825 19.94 6.25 21.51
N ALA A 826 19.33 6.30 22.70
CA ALA A 826 19.38 7.45 23.59
C ALA A 826 20.31 7.16 24.78
N LYS A 827 20.87 8.22 25.39
CA LYS A 827 21.52 8.09 26.69
C LYS A 827 20.45 7.85 27.75
N THR A 828 20.88 7.33 28.91
CA THR A 828 19.98 6.97 30.01
C THR A 828 19.24 8.15 30.61
N ASP A 829 19.74 9.38 30.41
CA ASP A 829 19.22 10.65 30.89
C ASP A 829 18.57 11.51 29.80
N GLU A 830 18.27 10.91 28.67
CA GLU A 830 17.74 11.59 27.47
C GLU A 830 16.56 10.83 26.87
N VAL A 831 15.53 11.57 26.44
CA VAL A 831 14.48 11.07 25.55
C VAL A 831 14.64 11.76 24.19
N VAL A 832 14.87 10.97 23.16
CA VAL A 832 15.09 11.48 21.80
C VAL A 832 13.91 11.15 20.89
N ALA A 833 13.75 11.91 19.82
CA ALA A 833 12.70 11.71 18.85
C ALA A 833 12.80 10.32 18.19
N ALA A 834 11.74 9.53 18.28
CA ALA A 834 11.66 8.20 17.68
C ALA A 834 11.68 8.26 16.14
N SER A 835 11.09 9.31 15.58
CA SER A 835 11.06 9.59 14.13
C SER A 835 11.14 11.09 13.86
N GLY A 836 11.49 11.51 12.65
CA GLY A 836 11.30 12.89 12.21
C GLY A 836 9.81 13.15 11.95
N GLY A 837 9.38 14.40 12.12
CA GLY A 837 7.99 14.82 11.91
C GLY A 837 7.66 16.13 12.61
N MET A 838 6.37 16.45 12.73
CA MET A 838 5.91 17.58 13.53
C MET A 838 5.61 17.14 14.96
N PHE A 839 6.20 17.81 15.91
CA PHE A 839 6.04 17.55 17.36
C PHE A 839 4.80 18.25 17.91
N TYR A 840 4.03 17.53 18.74
CA TYR A 840 2.96 18.08 19.57
C TYR A 840 3.08 17.52 20.99
N GLY A 841 3.17 18.42 21.97
CA GLY A 841 3.24 18.07 23.39
C GLY A 841 1.89 17.74 24.04
N ARG A 842 0.81 17.76 23.25
CA ARG A 842 -0.58 17.55 23.71
C ARG A 842 -1.45 16.91 22.63
N GLU A 843 -2.62 16.41 23.01
CA GLU A 843 -3.56 15.73 22.10
C GLU A 843 -4.30 16.71 21.15
N SER A 844 -4.64 17.88 21.67
CA SER A 844 -5.28 18.96 20.91
C SER A 844 -4.86 20.32 21.45
N PRO A 845 -5.04 21.42 20.71
CA PRO A 845 -4.67 22.76 21.19
C PRO A 845 -5.24 23.14 22.57
N ASP A 846 -6.40 22.61 22.93
CA ASP A 846 -7.09 22.87 24.19
C ASP A 846 -6.77 21.84 25.28
N SER A 847 -6.00 20.81 25.00
CA SER A 847 -5.62 19.76 25.95
C SER A 847 -4.39 20.20 26.78
N PRO A 848 -4.21 19.70 28.02
CA PRO A 848 -2.97 19.91 28.78
C PRO A 848 -1.79 19.24 28.06
N LEU A 849 -0.58 19.74 28.35
CA LEU A 849 0.64 19.05 27.91
C LEU A 849 0.73 17.67 28.57
N TYR A 850 1.27 16.70 27.85
CA TYR A 850 1.51 15.36 28.39
C TYR A 850 2.53 15.42 29.52
N VAL A 851 3.63 16.16 29.35
CA VAL A 851 4.66 16.36 30.36
C VAL A 851 5.26 17.76 30.27
N GLN A 852 5.72 18.28 31.43
CA GLN A 852 6.44 19.55 31.58
C GLN A 852 7.70 19.34 32.44
N ALA A 853 8.60 20.29 32.45
CA ALA A 853 9.76 20.26 33.34
C ALA A 853 9.32 20.16 34.80
N GLY A 854 9.83 19.18 35.54
CA GLY A 854 9.47 18.85 36.91
C GLY A 854 8.40 17.78 37.07
N ASP A 855 7.72 17.37 35.98
CA ASP A 855 6.71 16.31 36.00
C ASP A 855 7.37 14.92 36.09
N HIS A 856 6.77 14.05 36.89
CA HIS A 856 7.08 12.64 36.95
C HIS A 856 6.17 11.88 35.95
N PHE A 857 6.74 10.92 35.24
CA PHE A 857 6.05 10.03 34.30
C PHE A 857 6.37 8.55 34.60
N GLU A 858 5.40 7.69 34.39
CA GLU A 858 5.55 6.23 34.48
C GLU A 858 5.87 5.62 33.12
N ALA A 859 6.50 4.45 33.11
CA ALA A 859 6.68 3.68 31.89
C ALA A 859 5.32 3.37 31.24
N GLY A 860 5.15 3.73 29.96
CA GLY A 860 3.88 3.61 29.25
C GLY A 860 3.01 4.88 29.25
N ASP A 861 3.39 5.94 29.95
CA ASP A 861 2.71 7.23 29.85
C ASP A 861 3.00 7.91 28.50
N PRO A 862 2.05 8.63 27.91
CA PRO A 862 2.28 9.40 26.69
C PRO A 862 3.19 10.60 27.00
N LEU A 863 4.26 10.76 26.21
CA LEU A 863 5.18 11.91 26.35
C LEU A 863 4.91 12.99 25.30
N TYR A 864 4.64 12.59 24.07
CA TYR A 864 4.37 13.52 22.96
C TYR A 864 3.70 12.79 21.79
N ILE A 865 3.22 13.57 20.83
CA ILE A 865 2.76 13.08 19.52
C ILE A 865 3.75 13.57 18.47
N VAL A 866 4.10 12.69 17.55
CA VAL A 866 4.77 13.06 16.31
C VAL A 866 3.83 12.86 15.13
N GLU A 867 3.52 13.95 14.44
CA GLU A 867 2.79 13.88 13.17
C GLU A 867 3.77 13.68 12.04
N VAL A 868 3.59 12.57 11.33
CA VAL A 868 4.34 12.25 10.13
C VAL A 868 3.32 11.98 9.03
N MET A 869 3.29 12.81 7.99
CA MET A 869 2.44 12.58 6.82
C MET A 869 0.95 12.36 7.17
N LYS A 870 0.41 13.22 8.03
CA LYS A 870 -0.97 13.18 8.57
C LYS A 870 -1.28 12.03 9.53
N MET A 871 -0.32 11.20 9.87
CA MET A 871 -0.46 10.20 10.91
C MET A 871 0.06 10.76 12.24
N PHE A 872 -0.78 10.75 13.24
CA PHE A 872 -0.47 11.21 14.59
C PHE A 872 -0.08 10.00 15.44
N ASN A 873 1.23 9.83 15.64
CA ASN A 873 1.78 8.74 16.44
C ASN A 873 2.06 9.21 17.85
N LYS A 874 1.32 8.67 18.82
CA LYS A 874 1.55 8.92 20.24
C LYS A 874 2.77 8.13 20.71
N VAL A 875 3.76 8.81 21.27
CA VAL A 875 5.00 8.21 21.77
C VAL A 875 4.94 8.10 23.29
N TYR A 876 5.15 6.90 23.78
CA TYR A 876 5.05 6.55 25.19
C TYR A 876 6.40 6.43 25.84
N ALA A 877 6.46 6.68 27.14
CA ALA A 877 7.67 6.61 27.97
C ALA A 877 8.20 5.15 28.01
N PRO A 878 9.47 4.93 27.67
CA PRO A 878 10.08 3.59 27.75
C PRO A 878 10.48 3.17 29.16
N PHE A 879 10.51 4.08 30.12
CA PHE A 879 10.86 3.90 31.53
C PHE A 879 10.16 4.96 32.39
N SER A 880 10.17 4.81 33.70
CA SER A 880 9.67 5.81 34.67
C SER A 880 10.77 6.79 35.06
N GLY A 881 10.41 8.09 35.24
CA GLY A 881 11.38 9.12 35.60
C GLY A 881 10.76 10.50 35.70
N THR A 882 11.61 11.51 35.91
CA THR A 882 11.22 12.91 36.00
C THR A 882 11.80 13.71 34.83
N VAL A 883 11.00 14.60 34.26
CA VAL A 883 11.46 15.50 33.19
C VAL A 883 12.24 16.65 33.81
N ASP A 884 13.53 16.76 33.52
CA ASP A 884 14.38 17.85 34.01
C ASP A 884 14.24 19.09 33.12
N GLU A 885 14.24 18.88 31.77
CA GLU A 885 14.22 19.97 30.81
C GLU A 885 13.51 19.54 29.51
N VAL A 886 12.64 20.41 29.00
CA VAL A 886 12.01 20.25 27.69
C VAL A 886 12.81 21.03 26.64
N MET A 887 13.34 20.34 25.62
CA MET A 887 14.26 20.90 24.62
C MET A 887 13.56 21.41 23.33
N VAL A 888 12.24 21.21 23.22
CA VAL A 888 11.43 21.62 22.08
C VAL A 888 10.47 22.72 22.52
N GLU A 889 10.49 23.85 21.82
CA GLU A 889 9.63 25.00 22.14
C GLU A 889 8.32 24.94 21.30
N GLY A 890 7.22 24.54 21.93
CA GLY A 890 5.85 24.63 21.42
C GLY A 890 5.44 23.43 20.51
N ASP A 891 4.17 23.47 20.07
CA ASP A 891 3.56 22.49 19.18
C ASP A 891 3.77 22.87 17.70
N GLY A 892 3.75 21.89 16.79
CA GLY A 892 3.91 22.10 15.36
C GLY A 892 5.36 22.37 14.91
N VAL A 893 6.33 22.07 15.76
CA VAL A 893 7.76 22.21 15.46
C VAL A 893 8.27 20.96 14.72
N ILE A 894 9.05 21.15 13.66
CA ILE A 894 9.68 20.04 12.95
C ILE A 894 10.85 19.51 13.76
N ILE A 895 10.83 18.21 14.07
CA ILE A 895 11.90 17.48 14.74
C ILE A 895 12.51 16.43 13.82
N SER A 896 13.80 16.13 14.04
CA SER A 896 14.53 15.08 13.34
C SER A 896 14.63 13.82 14.19
N LYS A 897 14.68 12.64 13.56
CA LYS A 897 14.92 11.37 14.26
C LYS A 897 16.21 11.44 15.08
N GLY A 898 16.15 11.01 16.35
CA GLY A 898 17.28 11.08 17.27
C GLY A 898 17.53 12.47 17.87
N GLN A 899 16.73 13.50 17.52
CA GLN A 899 16.83 14.80 18.16
C GLN A 899 16.44 14.71 19.64
N LEU A 900 17.24 15.32 20.51
CA LEU A 900 16.96 15.41 21.94
C LEU A 900 15.68 16.24 22.20
N LEU A 901 14.68 15.62 22.84
CA LEU A 901 13.39 16.25 23.15
C LEU A 901 13.25 16.59 24.65
N PHE A 902 13.67 15.66 25.52
CA PHE A 902 13.59 15.82 26.95
C PHE A 902 14.89 15.34 27.60
N LYS A 903 15.41 16.13 28.59
CA LYS A 903 16.35 15.61 29.55
C LYS A 903 15.57 15.08 30.72
N VAL A 904 15.95 13.92 31.23
CA VAL A 904 15.19 13.19 32.24
C VAL A 904 16.10 12.58 33.29
N THR A 905 15.62 12.47 34.50
CA THR A 905 16.24 11.67 35.57
C THR A 905 15.41 10.39 35.73
N PRO A 906 15.89 9.20 35.29
CA PRO A 906 15.16 7.94 35.46
C PRO A 906 15.13 7.53 36.94
N ASP A 907 14.00 6.90 37.35
CA ASP A 907 13.81 6.41 38.71
C ASP A 907 14.74 5.25 39.07
N GLU A 908 15.00 4.38 38.04
CA GLU A 908 15.94 3.28 38.17
C GLU A 908 17.11 3.47 37.21
N LYS A 909 18.31 3.05 37.62
CA LYS A 909 19.47 3.00 36.73
C LYS A 909 19.22 2.02 35.64
N ILE A 910 19.12 2.53 34.41
CA ILE A 910 19.05 1.68 33.21
C ILE A 910 20.45 1.08 33.00
N GLU A 911 20.60 -0.21 33.34
CA GLU A 911 21.83 -0.95 33.07
C GLU A 911 21.86 -1.29 31.58
N VAL A 912 22.76 -0.65 30.83
CA VAL A 912 23.06 -1.05 29.46
C VAL A 912 23.96 -2.28 29.50
N GLU A 913 23.47 -3.40 28.95
CA GLU A 913 24.29 -4.62 28.84
C GLU A 913 25.63 -4.32 28.12
N SER A 914 26.72 -4.82 28.66
CA SER A 914 28.01 -4.65 28.00
C SER A 914 28.07 -5.41 26.65
N ALA A 915 28.84 -4.91 25.70
CA ALA A 915 29.05 -5.56 24.41
C ALA A 915 29.57 -7.01 24.56
N GLU A 916 30.33 -7.28 25.64
CA GLU A 916 30.87 -8.60 25.96
C GLU A 916 29.78 -9.60 26.41
N VAL A 917 28.82 -9.14 27.19
CA VAL A 917 27.65 -9.96 27.61
C VAL A 917 26.78 -10.28 26.39
N ILE A 918 26.52 -9.30 25.53
CA ILE A 918 25.75 -9.51 24.30
C ILE A 918 26.46 -10.50 23.36
N ALA A 919 27.78 -10.35 23.16
CA ALA A 919 28.56 -11.25 22.32
C ALA A 919 28.58 -12.68 22.88
N THR A 920 28.68 -12.85 24.20
CA THR A 920 28.65 -14.17 24.85
C THR A 920 27.28 -14.84 24.64
N ARG A 921 26.18 -14.13 24.89
CA ARG A 921 24.82 -14.62 24.67
C ARG A 921 24.57 -15.02 23.22
N ARG A 922 25.04 -14.23 22.26
CA ARG A 922 24.95 -14.56 20.82
C ARG A 922 25.74 -15.82 20.47
N ARG A 923 26.94 -15.95 21.00
CA ARG A 923 27.78 -17.13 20.81
C ARG A 923 27.11 -18.39 21.33
N ASP A 924 26.62 -18.37 22.58
CA ASP A 924 25.97 -19.52 23.20
C ASP A 924 24.72 -19.93 22.43
N HIS A 925 23.85 -19.01 22.11
CA HIS A 925 22.65 -19.25 21.30
C HIS A 925 22.99 -19.81 19.91
N THR A 926 24.03 -19.26 19.25
CA THR A 926 24.48 -19.76 17.93
C THR A 926 24.97 -21.20 18.05
N ASN A 927 25.76 -21.53 19.07
CA ASN A 927 26.24 -22.88 19.27
C ASN A 927 25.11 -23.87 19.58
N ASP A 928 24.12 -23.46 20.37
CA ASP A 928 22.94 -24.29 20.65
C ASP A 928 22.17 -24.60 19.38
N LEU A 929 21.93 -23.57 18.54
CA LEU A 929 21.24 -23.76 17.26
C LEU A 929 22.04 -24.67 16.31
N MET A 930 23.36 -24.48 16.22
CA MET A 930 24.25 -25.31 15.38
C MET A 930 24.26 -26.77 15.80
N GLN A 931 24.10 -27.06 17.09
CA GLN A 931 24.02 -28.44 17.58
C GLN A 931 22.74 -29.19 17.18
N MET A 932 21.67 -28.45 16.84
CA MET A 932 20.40 -29.07 16.44
C MET A 932 20.42 -29.66 15.02
N PHE A 933 21.27 -29.13 14.13
CA PHE A 933 21.29 -29.56 12.73
C PHE A 933 22.67 -30.06 12.24
N LEU A 934 23.77 -29.90 12.99
CA LEU A 934 25.04 -30.50 12.71
C LEU A 934 25.20 -31.84 13.42
#